data_60befcc9987f5948c734f331d9200a87
#
_entry.id   60befcc9987f5948c734f331d9200a87
#
_cell.length_a   1.000
_cell.length_b   1.000
_cell.length_c   1.000
_cell.angle_alpha   90.00
_cell.angle_beta   90.00
_cell.angle_gamma   90.00
#
_symmetry.space_group_name_H-M   'P 1'
#
loop_
_entity.id
_entity.type
_entity.pdbx_description
1 polymer ?
#
loop_
_entity_poly.entity_id
_entity_poly.type
_entity_poly.pdbx_seq_one_letter_code
_entity_poly.pdbx_strand_id
1 'polypeptide(L)'
;MKNRPPHRLHLGCVTTTMLVAVLSILTASLALAQKHPEREAYFGEQHLHTSWSFDAFAFGDRLTGPEEFYQYALGKPTLHPGGFKQTITKPLDWGAVTEHSEYMGMIQEASDPNSPLRKNSPWLAETLKMGTRVDGLLAFKVLSVTMAKGHRIKDLADPTVAAPVWQRITAIADKYYQPGKFTTFAAYEWTSTPNSRNLHRNIFFLDSKKVPQVPFTSIDSSDPRDLWQWMDGQRKAGNEVLAVSHNGNLANGIMFPTEVDHKGRPIDQAYAEARLRNEPLTELKQLKGQSETTPNLSPNDEFANYEVFVWHILGAQGAAPQEHGSYVRQAYRDGIAMEGARGFNPYKFGVVSGSDSHATVVPYTQANFQGVHGTFDDTIQKRLDGATVIGLNSLWVSPAGLSAVWAEENTREAIFAGMKRKETYSTSGVRIKVRLFGGWDFGPDVLKQKDWVKTAYAKGVPMGSDLPSAKAKAPTFALWAVKDPDAANLDRIQVIKGWSKNGQSFEKVYDVAWAGKRKPDRATGKVPPVGNTVNLLSGSYTNTIGAVELKTVWTDPEFDPSLDAFYYARVLEIPTPRWSTIQAAKMGRVPPSGAGFQPVIQERAWTSPIWYTPSAEARKAAKPGVMVADLKQKGAVALDDAQLKDLVVGKTVNVTNTVTGQQFEIIYGTSGRRLVTAVDGRPADMREMAELAHAGDIQYEIKDGHLTTELAGTQFAVTVYKVGDKYVAARSNEFGYANYEVETLKQ
;
A
#
# COMPACT_ATOMS: atom_id res chain seq x y z
N MET A 1 67.10 -61.98 -39.42
CA MET A 1 65.80 -62.56 -39.83
C MET A 1 64.79 -62.50 -38.71
N LYS A 2 63.59 -62.04 -39.05
CA LYS A 2 62.35 -61.98 -38.34
C LYS A 2 61.96 -60.62 -37.78
N ASN A 3 60.96 -60.06 -38.41
CA ASN A 3 60.19 -58.85 -38.22
C ASN A 3 59.49 -58.76 -36.87
N ARG A 4 59.48 -57.57 -36.30
CA ARG A 4 58.52 -57.12 -35.28
C ARG A 4 57.51 -56.13 -35.96
N PRO A 5 56.20 -56.22 -35.70
CA PRO A 5 55.22 -55.22 -36.18
C PRO A 5 55.11 -54.00 -35.31
N PRO A 6 54.66 -52.84 -35.83
CA PRO A 6 54.66 -51.58 -35.11
C PRO A 6 53.48 -51.44 -34.15
N HIS A 7 53.73 -50.82 -33.01
CA HIS A 7 52.74 -50.39 -32.02
C HIS A 7 51.86 -49.27 -32.60
N ARG A 8 50.54 -49.53 -32.70
CA ARG A 8 49.53 -48.47 -32.90
C ARG A 8 49.21 -47.85 -31.55
N LEU A 9 49.47 -46.54 -31.40
CA LEU A 9 49.02 -45.72 -30.28
C LEU A 9 47.51 -45.52 -30.37
N HIS A 10 46.81 -45.86 -29.27
CA HIS A 10 45.44 -45.47 -29.02
C HIS A 10 45.39 -43.95 -28.67
N LEU A 11 45.15 -43.08 -29.65
CA LEU A 11 44.98 -41.64 -29.46
C LEU A 11 43.51 -41.21 -29.70
N GLY A 12 42.57 -42.14 -29.57
CA GLY A 12 41.17 -41.87 -29.96
C GLY A 12 40.14 -41.71 -28.80
N CYS A 13 40.53 -41.98 -27.56
CA CYS A 13 39.53 -42.04 -26.47
C CYS A 13 39.49 -40.89 -25.49
N VAL A 14 40.56 -40.04 -25.46
CA VAL A 14 40.65 -38.93 -24.49
C VAL A 14 39.99 -37.67 -25.01
N THR A 15 39.98 -37.45 -26.33
CA THR A 15 39.37 -36.25 -26.92
C THR A 15 37.86 -36.28 -26.96
N THR A 16 37.24 -37.49 -27.09
CA THR A 16 35.76 -37.62 -27.12
C THR A 16 35.19 -37.45 -25.72
N THR A 17 35.85 -37.87 -24.68
CA THR A 17 35.39 -37.75 -23.28
C THR A 17 35.49 -36.31 -22.77
N MET A 18 36.53 -35.54 -23.20
CA MET A 18 36.61 -34.09 -22.86
C MET A 18 35.58 -33.25 -23.62
N LEU A 19 35.27 -33.62 -24.88
CA LEU A 19 34.25 -32.87 -25.64
C LEU A 19 32.83 -33.10 -25.07
N VAL A 20 32.52 -34.30 -24.61
CA VAL A 20 31.23 -34.64 -23.95
C VAL A 20 31.13 -33.98 -22.57
N ALA A 21 32.23 -33.91 -21.80
CA ALA A 21 32.24 -33.22 -20.51
C ALA A 21 32.16 -31.69 -20.65
N VAL A 22 32.77 -31.09 -21.67
CA VAL A 22 32.67 -29.64 -21.96
C VAL A 22 31.30 -29.31 -22.51
N LEU A 23 30.68 -30.15 -23.34
CA LEU A 23 29.31 -29.95 -23.80
C LEU A 23 28.29 -30.11 -22.66
N SER A 24 28.51 -31.03 -21.72
CA SER A 24 27.65 -31.20 -20.55
C SER A 24 27.76 -30.05 -19.54
N ILE A 25 28.94 -29.42 -19.43
CA ILE A 25 29.14 -28.22 -18.60
C ILE A 25 28.52 -26.98 -19.26
N LEU A 26 28.56 -26.86 -20.59
CA LEU A 26 27.92 -25.77 -21.32
C LEU A 26 26.38 -25.91 -21.40
N THR A 27 25.82 -27.13 -21.33
CA THR A 27 24.38 -27.34 -21.27
C THR A 27 23.80 -27.17 -19.88
N ALA A 28 24.60 -27.27 -18.81
CA ALA A 28 24.17 -27.02 -17.44
C ALA A 28 24.08 -25.49 -17.11
N SER A 29 24.63 -24.62 -17.98
CA SER A 29 24.66 -23.16 -17.74
C SER A 29 23.54 -22.36 -18.45
N LEU A 30 22.63 -23.03 -19.17
CA LEU A 30 21.51 -22.40 -19.89
C LEU A 30 20.17 -23.06 -19.54
N ALA A 31 19.88 -23.16 -18.26
CA ALA A 31 18.47 -23.17 -17.86
C ALA A 31 17.98 -21.73 -18.03
N LEU A 32 17.73 -21.32 -19.28
CA LEU A 32 17.00 -20.10 -19.59
C LEU A 32 15.70 -20.16 -18.80
N ALA A 33 15.41 -19.10 -18.03
CA ALA A 33 14.15 -18.97 -17.32
C ALA A 33 13.01 -19.22 -18.35
N GLN A 34 12.09 -20.12 -18.00
CA GLN A 34 10.98 -20.44 -18.90
C GLN A 34 10.14 -19.18 -19.11
N LYS A 35 10.04 -18.73 -20.37
CA LYS A 35 9.19 -17.57 -20.72
C LYS A 35 7.73 -17.98 -20.81
N HIS A 36 6.89 -17.26 -20.10
CA HIS A 36 5.44 -17.38 -20.12
C HIS A 36 4.84 -16.16 -20.84
N PRO A 37 4.52 -16.21 -22.12
CA PRO A 37 3.99 -15.05 -22.87
C PRO A 37 2.72 -14.47 -22.25
N GLU A 38 1.93 -15.30 -21.55
CA GLU A 38 0.72 -14.89 -20.84
C GLU A 38 1.01 -14.48 -19.39
N ARG A 39 2.28 -14.43 -18.98
CA ARG A 39 2.79 -14.09 -17.67
C ARG A 39 2.31 -15.02 -16.55
N GLU A 40 3.15 -15.23 -15.56
CA GLU A 40 2.83 -15.92 -14.31
C GLU A 40 2.87 -14.95 -13.14
N ALA A 41 2.13 -15.26 -12.07
CA ALA A 41 2.15 -14.49 -10.84
C ALA A 41 3.31 -14.96 -9.97
N TYR A 42 4.30 -14.10 -9.75
CA TYR A 42 5.43 -14.33 -8.85
C TYR A 42 5.20 -13.61 -7.53
N PHE A 43 5.20 -14.39 -6.44
CA PHE A 43 4.96 -13.89 -5.08
C PHE A 43 6.27 -13.62 -4.35
N GLY A 44 6.38 -12.45 -3.74
CA GLY A 44 7.61 -12.07 -3.06
C GLY A 44 7.46 -11.04 -1.96
N GLU A 45 8.61 -10.78 -1.34
CA GLU A 45 8.78 -9.82 -0.25
C GLU A 45 9.51 -8.58 -0.75
N GLN A 46 8.92 -7.41 -0.54
CA GLN A 46 9.49 -6.14 -0.96
C GLN A 46 9.87 -5.22 0.21
N HIS A 47 9.61 -5.62 1.47
CA HIS A 47 9.81 -4.76 2.63
C HIS A 47 10.16 -5.57 3.87
N LEU A 48 11.45 -5.62 4.23
CA LEU A 48 11.93 -6.44 5.33
C LEU A 48 13.21 -5.87 5.94
N HIS A 49 13.32 -5.98 7.26
CA HIS A 49 14.49 -5.61 8.07
C HIS A 49 15.12 -6.83 8.71
N THR A 50 16.45 -6.80 8.82
CA THR A 50 17.25 -7.78 9.55
C THR A 50 18.04 -7.10 10.67
N SER A 51 18.92 -7.82 11.36
CA SER A 51 19.80 -7.22 12.37
C SER A 51 20.67 -6.06 11.86
N TRP A 52 20.68 -5.79 10.56
CA TRP A 52 21.43 -4.69 9.95
C TRP A 52 20.64 -3.39 9.88
N SER A 53 19.34 -3.42 10.15
CA SER A 53 18.55 -2.22 10.47
C SER A 53 18.75 -1.84 11.94
N PHE A 54 18.87 -0.55 12.20
CA PHE A 54 19.17 -0.06 13.54
C PHE A 54 18.08 -0.41 14.56
N ASP A 55 16.85 -0.40 14.15
CA ASP A 55 15.68 -0.66 15.00
C ASP A 55 15.43 -2.17 15.18
N ALA A 56 15.55 -2.99 14.14
CA ALA A 56 15.49 -4.44 14.27
C ALA A 56 16.55 -4.95 15.26
N PHE A 57 17.78 -4.43 15.15
CA PHE A 57 18.85 -4.71 16.11
C PHE A 57 18.49 -4.26 17.52
N ALA A 58 17.97 -3.04 17.68
CA ALA A 58 17.53 -2.49 18.95
C ALA A 58 16.37 -3.28 19.59
N PHE A 59 15.49 -3.85 18.77
CA PHE A 59 14.37 -4.71 19.21
C PHE A 59 14.78 -6.14 19.52
N GLY A 60 16.05 -6.49 19.32
CA GLY A 60 16.61 -7.77 19.72
C GLY A 60 16.83 -8.77 18.61
N ASP A 61 16.64 -8.42 17.35
CA ASP A 61 17.16 -9.20 16.23
C ASP A 61 18.66 -8.94 16.10
N ARG A 62 19.47 -9.78 16.72
CA ARG A 62 20.94 -9.64 16.78
C ARG A 62 21.68 -10.82 16.17
N LEU A 63 20.93 -11.81 15.65
CA LEU A 63 21.47 -13.12 15.28
C LEU A 63 21.40 -13.38 13.78
N THR A 64 20.50 -12.69 13.07
CA THR A 64 20.17 -12.99 11.68
C THR A 64 20.26 -11.78 10.80
N GLY A 65 20.90 -11.92 9.64
CA GLY A 65 21.13 -10.87 8.68
C GLY A 65 20.46 -11.14 7.33
N PRO A 66 20.83 -10.38 6.29
CA PRO A 66 20.27 -10.53 4.94
C PRO A 66 20.42 -11.93 4.36
N GLU A 67 21.49 -12.65 4.68
CA GLU A 67 21.70 -14.02 4.18
C GLU A 67 20.66 -14.99 4.77
N GLU A 68 20.36 -14.88 6.06
CA GLU A 68 19.36 -15.70 6.74
C GLU A 68 17.96 -15.46 6.20
N PHE A 69 17.61 -14.21 5.83
CA PHE A 69 16.34 -13.95 5.16
C PHE A 69 16.23 -14.69 3.83
N TYR A 70 17.24 -14.62 2.95
CA TYR A 70 17.18 -15.33 1.67
C TYR A 70 17.12 -16.85 1.85
N GLN A 71 17.78 -17.39 2.88
CA GLN A 71 17.64 -18.82 3.23
C GLN A 71 16.23 -19.15 3.69
N TYR A 72 15.63 -18.29 4.54
CA TYR A 72 14.24 -18.42 4.97
C TYR A 72 13.27 -18.36 3.78
N ALA A 73 13.42 -17.38 2.90
CA ALA A 73 12.61 -17.22 1.71
C ALA A 73 12.66 -18.45 0.78
N LEU A 74 13.80 -19.15 0.73
CA LEU A 74 13.98 -20.41 0.00
C LEU A 74 13.47 -21.65 0.76
N GLY A 75 12.86 -21.50 1.93
CA GLY A 75 12.25 -22.59 2.70
C GLY A 75 13.16 -23.24 3.73
N LYS A 76 14.33 -22.69 4.04
CA LYS A 76 15.21 -23.22 5.08
C LYS A 76 14.76 -22.74 6.47
N PRO A 77 14.84 -23.62 7.49
CA PRO A 77 14.60 -23.23 8.87
C PRO A 77 15.60 -22.13 9.31
N THR A 78 15.09 -20.99 9.72
CA THR A 78 15.89 -19.83 10.12
C THR A 78 15.60 -19.47 11.57
N LEU A 79 16.60 -18.99 12.29
CA LEU A 79 16.48 -18.63 13.70
C LEU A 79 15.66 -17.33 13.86
N HIS A 80 14.61 -17.40 14.67
CA HIS A 80 13.89 -16.23 15.13
C HIS A 80 14.64 -15.57 16.30
N PRO A 81 14.60 -14.25 16.49
CA PRO A 81 15.25 -13.57 17.62
C PRO A 81 14.85 -14.12 18.99
N GLY A 82 13.69 -14.72 19.13
CA GLY A 82 13.24 -15.43 20.33
C GLY A 82 13.91 -16.79 20.60
N GLY A 83 14.92 -17.19 19.79
CA GLY A 83 15.74 -18.39 20.00
C GLY A 83 15.16 -19.69 19.44
N PHE A 84 14.04 -19.67 18.73
CA PHE A 84 13.46 -20.84 18.06
C PHE A 84 13.62 -20.75 16.55
N LYS A 85 13.53 -21.88 15.85
CA LYS A 85 13.56 -21.89 14.38
C LYS A 85 12.16 -21.75 13.81
N GLN A 86 12.05 -20.93 12.77
CA GLN A 86 10.85 -20.75 11.95
C GLN A 86 11.13 -21.14 10.49
N THR A 87 10.15 -21.70 9.82
CA THR A 87 10.21 -22.07 8.40
C THR A 87 9.02 -21.43 7.70
N ILE A 88 9.26 -20.84 6.55
CA ILE A 88 8.18 -20.36 5.69
C ILE A 88 7.34 -21.55 5.18
N THR A 89 6.04 -21.41 5.17
CA THR A 89 5.12 -22.48 4.72
C THR A 89 5.35 -22.84 3.25
N LYS A 90 5.66 -21.86 2.42
CA LYS A 90 5.90 -22.01 0.98
C LYS A 90 6.98 -21.02 0.53
N PRO A 91 8.06 -21.48 -0.12
CA PRO A 91 9.14 -20.61 -0.59
C PRO A 91 8.62 -19.45 -1.44
N LEU A 92 9.31 -18.31 -1.38
CA LEU A 92 9.03 -17.16 -2.20
C LEU A 92 9.63 -17.32 -3.60
N ASP A 93 9.04 -16.63 -4.58
CA ASP A 93 9.57 -16.56 -5.94
C ASP A 93 10.63 -15.45 -6.07
N TRP A 94 10.51 -14.39 -5.26
CA TRP A 94 11.47 -13.29 -5.23
C TRP A 94 11.48 -12.59 -3.87
N GLY A 95 12.52 -11.80 -3.60
CA GLY A 95 12.61 -11.03 -2.37
C GLY A 95 13.71 -9.98 -2.38
N ALA A 96 13.55 -8.98 -1.54
CA ALA A 96 14.56 -7.97 -1.25
C ALA A 96 14.63 -7.71 0.25
N VAL A 97 15.85 -7.49 0.73
CA VAL A 97 16.08 -6.92 2.05
C VAL A 97 16.16 -5.41 1.88
N THR A 98 15.38 -4.68 2.68
CA THR A 98 15.23 -3.22 2.62
C THR A 98 15.60 -2.58 3.94
N GLU A 99 16.85 -2.79 4.38
CA GLU A 99 17.35 -2.17 5.60
C GLU A 99 17.19 -0.64 5.55
N HIS A 100 16.91 -0.03 6.68
CA HIS A 100 16.96 1.43 6.79
C HIS A 100 18.31 1.95 6.31
N SER A 101 18.33 2.85 5.34
CA SER A 101 19.57 3.46 4.84
C SER A 101 20.26 4.31 5.91
N GLU A 102 19.48 4.84 6.84
CA GLU A 102 19.94 5.62 7.98
C GLU A 102 20.64 4.71 8.97
N TYR A 103 21.92 4.95 9.17
CA TYR A 103 22.75 4.17 10.11
C TYR A 103 22.80 2.66 9.83
N MET A 104 22.66 2.25 8.57
CA MET A 104 22.67 0.84 8.11
C MET A 104 23.85 0.06 8.67
N GLY A 105 23.61 -0.99 9.47
CA GLY A 105 24.61 -1.83 10.12
C GLY A 105 25.45 -1.15 11.20
N MET A 106 25.31 0.16 11.43
CA MET A 106 26.17 0.91 12.33
C MET A 106 26.00 0.53 13.79
N ILE A 107 24.79 0.20 14.20
CA ILE A 107 24.50 -0.21 15.58
C ILE A 107 25.15 -1.55 15.89
N GLN A 108 25.10 -2.47 14.93
CA GLN A 108 25.78 -3.75 15.03
C GLN A 108 27.31 -3.56 15.16
N GLU A 109 27.91 -2.73 14.30
CA GLU A 109 29.32 -2.37 14.37
C GLU A 109 29.67 -1.70 15.70
N ALA A 110 28.87 -0.75 16.17
CA ALA A 110 29.10 -0.06 17.45
C ALA A 110 28.95 -0.98 18.67
N SER A 111 28.20 -2.08 18.57
CA SER A 111 28.03 -3.06 19.65
C SER A 111 29.22 -4.03 19.76
N ASP A 112 30.02 -4.21 18.72
CA ASP A 112 31.25 -5.03 18.77
C ASP A 112 32.37 -4.30 19.55
N PRO A 113 32.89 -4.88 20.66
CA PRO A 113 34.00 -4.28 21.43
C PRO A 113 35.27 -4.03 20.61
N ASN A 114 35.47 -4.77 19.53
CA ASN A 114 36.66 -4.70 18.68
C ASN A 114 36.50 -3.76 17.50
N SER A 115 35.30 -3.29 17.22
CA SER A 115 35.00 -2.40 16.09
C SER A 115 35.81 -1.11 16.18
N PRO A 116 36.40 -0.63 15.06
CA PRO A 116 37.00 0.68 15.00
C PRO A 116 36.05 1.81 15.36
N LEU A 117 34.77 1.69 14.96
CA LEU A 117 33.73 2.66 15.25
C LEU A 117 33.55 2.83 16.78
N ARG A 118 33.47 1.73 17.51
CA ARG A 118 33.38 1.77 18.98
C ARG A 118 34.60 2.34 19.67
N LYS A 119 35.81 2.03 19.16
CA LYS A 119 37.07 2.55 19.70
C LYS A 119 37.24 4.04 19.47
N ASN A 120 36.83 4.53 18.28
CA ASN A 120 36.96 5.93 17.89
C ASN A 120 35.88 6.83 18.50
N SER A 121 34.74 6.26 18.92
CA SER A 121 33.60 6.97 19.47
C SER A 121 33.17 6.38 20.83
N PRO A 122 33.94 6.62 21.92
CA PRO A 122 33.65 6.06 23.25
C PRO A 122 32.27 6.41 23.77
N TRP A 123 31.74 7.59 23.44
CA TRP A 123 30.38 8.01 23.81
C TRP A 123 29.30 7.11 23.20
N LEU A 124 29.53 6.59 22.00
CA LEU A 124 28.66 5.60 21.35
C LEU A 124 28.59 4.32 22.16
N ALA A 125 29.72 3.85 22.66
CA ALA A 125 29.77 2.66 23.52
C ALA A 125 28.95 2.81 24.80
N GLU A 126 28.92 4.03 25.37
CA GLU A 126 28.11 4.32 26.56
C GLU A 126 26.64 4.53 26.22
N THR A 127 26.32 5.26 25.15
CA THR A 127 24.95 5.57 24.73
C THR A 127 24.24 4.34 24.14
N LEU A 128 24.98 3.48 23.43
CA LEU A 128 24.47 2.30 22.72
C LEU A 128 24.81 1.00 23.45
N LYS A 129 24.81 0.98 24.78
CA LYS A 129 24.91 -0.26 25.56
C LYS A 129 23.77 -1.18 25.19
N MET A 130 24.05 -2.19 24.38
CA MET A 130 23.06 -3.12 23.85
C MET A 130 22.94 -4.39 24.70
N GLY A 131 23.20 -4.31 25.99
CA GLY A 131 23.18 -5.44 26.92
C GLY A 131 21.77 -5.87 27.29
N THR A 132 20.86 -4.93 27.43
CA THR A 132 19.50 -5.18 27.89
C THR A 132 18.44 -4.67 26.91
N ARG A 133 17.17 -5.07 27.12
CA ARG A 133 16.01 -4.54 26.39
C ARG A 133 15.89 -3.02 26.56
N VAL A 134 16.17 -2.50 27.74
CA VAL A 134 16.10 -1.05 28.04
C VAL A 134 17.15 -0.29 27.22
N ASP A 135 18.36 -0.82 27.11
CA ASP A 135 19.44 -0.22 26.31
C ASP A 135 19.06 -0.17 24.82
N GLY A 136 18.43 -1.23 24.30
CA GLY A 136 17.92 -1.26 22.93
C GLY A 136 16.86 -0.17 22.67
N LEU A 137 15.91 0.01 23.56
CA LEU A 137 14.89 1.06 23.46
C LEU A 137 15.48 2.47 23.55
N LEU A 138 16.49 2.67 24.40
CA LEU A 138 17.16 3.96 24.52
C LEU A 138 17.91 4.29 23.23
N ALA A 139 18.64 3.34 22.67
CA ALA A 139 19.34 3.51 21.39
C ALA A 139 18.35 3.84 20.26
N PHE A 140 17.25 3.09 20.15
CA PHE A 140 16.18 3.37 19.19
C PHE A 140 15.65 4.80 19.34
N LYS A 141 15.34 5.23 20.56
CA LYS A 141 14.82 6.57 20.83
C LYS A 141 15.81 7.66 20.41
N VAL A 142 17.08 7.52 20.75
CA VAL A 142 18.13 8.49 20.37
C VAL A 142 18.22 8.60 18.85
N LEU A 143 18.29 7.49 18.15
CA LEU A 143 18.42 7.46 16.68
C LEU A 143 17.18 8.02 15.99
N SER A 144 15.99 7.56 16.39
CA SER A 144 14.72 8.02 15.78
C SER A 144 14.50 9.52 15.99
N VAL A 145 14.81 10.06 17.18
CA VAL A 145 14.67 11.50 17.46
C VAL A 145 15.65 12.32 16.64
N THR A 146 16.90 11.87 16.50
CA THR A 146 17.90 12.58 15.67
C THR A 146 17.52 12.58 14.20
N MET A 147 17.02 11.46 13.68
CA MET A 147 16.50 11.36 12.30
C MET A 147 15.30 12.29 12.09
N ALA A 148 14.29 12.22 12.98
CA ALA A 148 13.09 13.05 12.87
C ALA A 148 13.38 14.57 12.92
N LYS A 149 14.46 14.97 13.56
CA LYS A 149 14.95 16.37 13.61
C LYS A 149 15.93 16.71 12.48
N GLY A 150 16.26 15.79 11.59
CA GLY A 150 17.27 15.97 10.56
C GLY A 150 18.69 16.15 11.10
N HIS A 151 18.95 15.67 12.31
CA HIS A 151 20.27 15.78 12.94
C HIS A 151 21.13 14.56 12.58
N ARG A 152 22.27 14.81 11.95
CA ARG A 152 23.24 13.77 11.62
C ARG A 152 24.12 13.45 12.83
N ILE A 153 24.13 12.20 13.26
CA ILE A 153 25.15 11.70 14.18
C ILE A 153 26.42 11.43 13.35
N LYS A 154 27.39 12.33 13.45
CA LYS A 154 28.56 12.36 12.55
C LYS A 154 29.29 11.01 12.44
N ASP A 155 29.55 10.37 13.56
CA ASP A 155 30.31 9.11 13.59
C ASP A 155 29.53 7.93 12.98
N LEU A 156 28.18 7.95 13.06
CA LEU A 156 27.30 6.92 12.48
C LEU A 156 26.95 7.16 11.02
N ALA A 157 27.12 8.35 10.52
CA ALA A 157 26.82 8.72 9.14
C ALA A 157 28.09 8.80 8.27
N ASP A 158 29.20 8.20 8.71
CA ASP A 158 30.43 8.17 7.96
C ASP A 158 30.31 7.22 6.76
N PRO A 159 30.45 7.72 5.52
CA PRO A 159 30.40 6.90 4.31
C PRO A 159 31.43 5.75 4.29
N THR A 160 32.57 5.90 4.97
CA THR A 160 33.60 4.83 5.03
C THR A 160 33.13 3.61 5.81
N VAL A 161 32.16 3.77 6.69
CA VAL A 161 31.52 2.66 7.44
C VAL A 161 30.27 2.16 6.72
N ALA A 162 29.43 3.07 6.18
CA ALA A 162 28.20 2.70 5.48
C ALA A 162 28.45 1.96 4.16
N ALA A 163 29.46 2.37 3.37
CA ALA A 163 29.74 1.79 2.07
C ALA A 163 30.05 0.29 2.12
N PRO A 164 30.91 -0.23 2.99
CA PRO A 164 31.16 -1.67 3.09
C PRO A 164 29.92 -2.48 3.46
N VAL A 165 29.04 -1.96 4.33
CA VAL A 165 27.79 -2.63 4.72
C VAL A 165 26.87 -2.73 3.53
N TRP A 166 26.64 -1.63 2.82
CA TRP A 166 25.81 -1.58 1.62
C TRP A 166 26.33 -2.53 0.52
N GLN A 167 27.65 -2.55 0.28
CA GLN A 167 28.26 -3.46 -0.69
C GLN A 167 28.05 -4.94 -0.29
N ARG A 168 28.12 -5.26 0.99
CA ARG A 168 27.84 -6.62 1.47
C ARG A 168 26.37 -7.02 1.25
N ILE A 169 25.40 -6.12 1.53
CA ILE A 169 23.95 -6.38 1.27
C ILE A 169 23.76 -6.69 -0.21
N THR A 170 24.32 -5.87 -1.08
CA THR A 170 24.24 -6.03 -2.54
C THR A 170 24.86 -7.35 -3.01
N ALA A 171 26.04 -7.69 -2.50
CA ALA A 171 26.72 -8.94 -2.82
C ALA A 171 25.93 -10.18 -2.32
N ILE A 172 25.28 -10.09 -1.15
CA ILE A 172 24.43 -11.16 -0.65
C ILE A 172 23.20 -11.33 -1.54
N ALA A 173 22.56 -10.23 -1.98
CA ALA A 173 21.46 -10.30 -2.94
C ALA A 173 21.90 -11.00 -4.24
N ASP A 174 23.09 -10.68 -4.78
CA ASP A 174 23.63 -11.36 -5.97
C ASP A 174 23.93 -12.84 -5.73
N LYS A 175 24.48 -13.19 -4.58
CA LYS A 175 24.77 -14.59 -4.18
C LYS A 175 23.52 -15.48 -4.23
N TYR A 176 22.36 -14.94 -3.85
CA TYR A 176 21.12 -15.69 -3.78
C TYR A 176 20.26 -15.56 -5.05
N TYR A 177 20.65 -14.73 -6.02
CA TYR A 177 19.95 -14.62 -7.30
C TYR A 177 20.08 -15.89 -8.13
N GLN A 178 18.98 -16.53 -8.42
CA GLN A 178 18.87 -17.76 -9.22
C GLN A 178 17.81 -17.54 -10.31
N PRO A 179 18.18 -17.01 -11.50
CA PRO A 179 17.25 -16.78 -12.59
C PRO A 179 16.37 -17.98 -12.90
N GLY A 180 15.07 -17.76 -13.05
CA GLY A 180 14.07 -18.82 -13.25
C GLY A 180 13.59 -19.52 -11.99
N LYS A 181 14.22 -19.29 -10.84
CA LYS A 181 13.88 -19.96 -9.57
C LYS A 181 13.62 -18.98 -8.43
N PHE A 182 14.54 -18.08 -8.16
CA PHE A 182 14.43 -17.12 -7.08
C PHE A 182 15.14 -15.81 -7.48
N THR A 183 14.39 -14.74 -7.57
CA THR A 183 14.92 -13.42 -7.92
C THR A 183 15.14 -12.58 -6.66
N THR A 184 16.28 -11.91 -6.61
CA THR A 184 16.66 -10.98 -5.53
C THR A 184 16.98 -9.62 -6.11
N PHE A 185 16.78 -8.54 -5.33
CA PHE A 185 17.14 -7.18 -5.71
C PHE A 185 18.08 -6.55 -4.69
N ALA A 186 18.99 -5.70 -5.17
CA ALA A 186 19.62 -4.72 -4.32
C ALA A 186 18.59 -3.65 -3.99
N ALA A 187 18.30 -3.45 -2.70
CA ALA A 187 17.27 -2.53 -2.25
C ALA A 187 17.60 -2.00 -0.84
N TYR A 188 16.98 -0.88 -0.49
CA TYR A 188 17.07 -0.31 0.86
C TYR A 188 15.84 0.54 1.15
N GLU A 189 15.60 0.88 2.41
CA GLU A 189 14.57 1.82 2.80
C GLU A 189 15.15 3.22 3.05
N TRP A 190 14.56 4.22 2.41
CA TRP A 190 14.72 5.64 2.70
C TRP A 190 13.65 6.05 3.72
N THR A 191 14.07 6.34 4.97
CA THR A 191 13.19 6.44 6.14
C THR A 191 12.98 7.89 6.56
N SER A 192 12.30 8.68 5.76
CA SER A 192 11.96 10.05 6.12
C SER A 192 10.82 10.10 7.13
N THR A 193 11.01 10.81 8.24
CA THR A 193 10.03 10.89 9.33
C THR A 193 9.80 12.34 9.77
N PRO A 194 9.39 13.26 8.88
CA PRO A 194 9.20 14.66 9.22
C PRO A 194 8.10 14.84 10.26
N ASN A 195 8.45 15.50 11.39
CA ASN A 195 7.54 15.72 12.51
C ASN A 195 6.88 14.42 13.01
N SER A 196 7.65 13.34 13.11
CA SER A 196 7.20 12.00 13.54
C SER A 196 6.12 11.36 12.66
N ARG A 197 6.05 11.71 11.37
CA ARG A 197 5.10 11.15 10.40
C ARG A 197 5.83 10.29 9.37
N ASN A 198 5.34 9.08 9.11
CA ASN A 198 5.99 8.17 8.19
C ASN A 198 5.87 8.68 6.73
N LEU A 199 7.02 8.88 6.08
CA LEU A 199 7.11 9.28 4.69
C LEU A 199 8.13 8.41 3.95
N HIS A 200 8.13 7.11 4.27
CA HIS A 200 9.13 6.12 3.91
C HIS A 200 8.96 5.56 2.49
N ARG A 201 10.06 5.10 1.88
CA ARG A 201 10.11 4.46 0.55
C ARG A 201 11.14 3.35 0.51
N ASN A 202 10.78 2.21 -0.05
CA ASN A 202 11.72 1.18 -0.44
C ASN A 202 12.26 1.48 -1.83
N ILE A 203 13.58 1.49 -1.99
CA ILE A 203 14.28 1.82 -3.23
C ILE A 203 14.85 0.54 -3.82
N PHE A 204 14.50 0.23 -5.08
CA PHE A 204 14.90 -0.97 -5.81
C PHE A 204 15.78 -0.63 -7.00
N PHE A 205 16.88 -1.35 -7.16
CA PHE A 205 17.76 -1.24 -8.32
C PHE A 205 17.61 -2.48 -9.22
N LEU A 206 17.52 -2.26 -10.52
CA LEU A 206 17.49 -3.34 -11.49
C LEU A 206 18.85 -4.05 -11.58
N ASP A 207 19.93 -3.28 -11.64
CA ASP A 207 21.30 -3.78 -11.79
C ASP A 207 22.12 -3.52 -10.53
N SER A 208 22.38 -4.58 -9.77
CA SER A 208 23.19 -4.54 -8.55
C SER A 208 24.64 -4.08 -8.75
N LYS A 209 25.16 -4.18 -9.98
CA LYS A 209 26.54 -3.77 -10.32
C LYS A 209 26.66 -2.27 -10.55
N LYS A 210 25.54 -1.56 -10.69
CA LYS A 210 25.51 -0.11 -10.93
C LYS A 210 24.98 0.68 -9.75
N VAL A 211 24.74 0.03 -8.60
CA VAL A 211 24.27 0.74 -7.40
C VAL A 211 25.27 1.80 -6.96
N PRO A 212 24.81 2.90 -6.35
CA PRO A 212 25.70 3.93 -5.81
C PRO A 212 26.61 3.34 -4.73
N GLN A 213 27.74 3.99 -4.47
CA GLN A 213 28.69 3.57 -3.45
C GLN A 213 28.08 3.56 -2.04
N VAL A 214 27.19 4.52 -1.77
CA VAL A 214 26.38 4.62 -0.55
C VAL A 214 24.94 4.94 -0.93
N PRO A 215 23.94 4.49 -0.15
CA PRO A 215 22.55 4.87 -0.33
C PRO A 215 22.34 6.38 -0.15
N PHE A 216 21.36 6.95 -0.84
CA PHE A 216 20.81 8.26 -0.51
C PHE A 216 19.85 8.09 0.67
N THR A 217 20.06 8.83 1.75
CA THR A 217 19.35 8.65 3.02
C THR A 217 18.46 9.86 3.34
N SER A 218 17.53 9.70 4.27
CA SER A 218 16.74 10.83 4.78
C SER A 218 17.59 11.81 5.61
N ILE A 219 18.81 11.43 5.98
CA ILE A 219 19.80 12.31 6.60
C ILE A 219 20.39 13.28 5.56
N ASP A 220 20.50 12.85 4.29
CA ASP A 220 20.92 13.71 3.18
C ASP A 220 19.80 14.69 2.81
N SER A 221 18.57 14.21 2.68
CA SER A 221 17.36 15.01 2.59
C SER A 221 16.12 14.21 3.03
N SER A 222 15.30 14.82 3.85
CA SER A 222 14.00 14.25 4.26
C SER A 222 12.87 14.53 3.25
N ASP A 223 13.19 15.12 2.10
CA ASP A 223 12.24 15.54 1.08
C ASP A 223 12.11 14.51 -0.05
N PRO A 224 10.92 13.96 -0.31
CA PRO A 224 10.73 13.04 -1.43
C PRO A 224 11.09 13.63 -2.79
N ARG A 225 10.96 14.96 -2.99
CA ARG A 225 11.34 15.59 -4.27
C ARG A 225 12.85 15.52 -4.52
N ASP A 226 13.66 15.65 -3.47
CA ASP A 226 15.11 15.51 -3.57
C ASP A 226 15.51 14.04 -3.82
N LEU A 227 14.82 13.09 -3.18
CA LEU A 227 14.97 11.66 -3.47
C LEU A 227 14.64 11.37 -4.95
N TRP A 228 13.53 11.89 -5.49
CA TRP A 228 13.16 11.68 -6.90
C TRP A 228 14.17 12.31 -7.85
N GLN A 229 14.69 13.48 -7.53
CA GLN A 229 15.76 14.12 -8.32
C GLN A 229 17.03 13.27 -8.32
N TRP A 230 17.41 12.72 -7.17
CA TRP A 230 18.54 11.79 -7.06
C TRP A 230 18.29 10.51 -7.88
N MET A 231 17.10 9.92 -7.82
CA MET A 231 16.73 8.75 -8.62
C MET A 231 16.77 9.04 -10.13
N ASP A 232 16.32 10.24 -10.55
CA ASP A 232 16.44 10.68 -11.95
C ASP A 232 17.92 10.79 -12.37
N GLY A 233 18.79 11.20 -11.46
CA GLY A 233 20.25 11.18 -11.64
C GLY A 233 20.81 9.77 -11.83
N GLN A 234 20.35 8.80 -11.03
CA GLN A 234 20.75 7.39 -11.18
C GLN A 234 20.35 6.84 -12.56
N ARG A 235 19.12 7.12 -13.03
CA ARG A 235 18.68 6.69 -14.38
C ARG A 235 19.49 7.34 -15.49
N LYS A 236 19.84 8.63 -15.36
CA LYS A 236 20.73 9.32 -16.32
C LYS A 236 22.12 8.67 -16.36
N ALA A 237 22.60 8.14 -15.24
CA ALA A 237 23.85 7.37 -15.15
C ALA A 237 23.71 5.92 -15.65
N GLY A 238 22.54 5.52 -16.15
CA GLY A 238 22.27 4.18 -16.68
C GLY A 238 21.92 3.14 -15.62
N ASN A 239 21.50 3.56 -14.43
CA ASN A 239 21.05 2.68 -13.36
C ASN A 239 19.53 2.81 -13.18
N GLU A 240 18.76 1.81 -13.63
CA GLU A 240 17.33 1.78 -13.48
C GLU A 240 16.94 1.56 -12.00
N VAL A 241 16.09 2.44 -11.52
CA VAL A 241 15.66 2.49 -10.11
C VAL A 241 14.18 2.85 -10.01
N LEU A 242 13.48 2.26 -9.04
CA LEU A 242 12.12 2.63 -8.68
C LEU A 242 11.96 2.67 -7.16
N ALA A 243 10.94 3.38 -6.70
CA ALA A 243 10.57 3.44 -5.29
C ALA A 243 9.15 2.90 -5.07
N VAL A 244 8.95 2.32 -3.88
CA VAL A 244 7.65 1.87 -3.35
C VAL A 244 7.39 2.66 -2.09
N SER A 245 6.40 3.55 -2.09
CA SER A 245 5.97 4.24 -0.86
C SER A 245 5.22 3.27 0.04
N HIS A 246 5.42 3.39 1.36
CA HIS A 246 4.76 2.50 2.31
C HIS A 246 4.33 3.22 3.59
N ASN A 247 3.58 2.53 4.45
CA ASN A 247 3.01 3.06 5.68
C ASN A 247 2.19 4.34 5.46
N GLY A 248 1.42 4.41 4.36
CA GLY A 248 0.50 5.53 4.14
C GLY A 248 -0.44 5.75 5.33
N ASN A 249 -0.99 4.67 5.90
CA ASN A 249 -1.83 4.68 7.10
C ASN A 249 -1.15 5.28 8.34
N LEU A 250 0.17 5.40 8.37
CA LEU A 250 0.95 5.99 9.47
C LEU A 250 1.53 7.37 9.10
N ALA A 251 1.26 7.85 7.89
CA ALA A 251 1.80 9.10 7.39
C ALA A 251 1.09 10.35 7.92
N ASN A 252 -0.02 10.20 8.60
CA ASN A 252 -0.79 11.31 9.18
C ASN A 252 -1.03 12.45 8.19
N GLY A 253 -1.56 12.11 7.01
CA GLY A 253 -1.99 13.03 5.96
C GLY A 253 -0.92 13.49 4.96
N ILE A 254 0.35 13.14 5.12
CA ILE A 254 1.41 13.68 4.26
C ILE A 254 1.89 12.76 3.13
N MET A 255 1.39 11.52 3.06
CA MET A 255 1.77 10.60 2.00
C MET A 255 1.15 10.97 0.65
N PHE A 256 -0.11 11.42 0.66
CA PHE A 256 -0.89 11.72 -0.53
C PHE A 256 -1.50 13.13 -0.47
N PRO A 257 -0.66 14.19 -0.47
CA PRO A 257 -1.13 15.57 -0.36
C PRO A 257 -1.85 16.04 -1.64
N THR A 258 -2.87 16.89 -1.51
CA THR A 258 -3.67 17.40 -2.64
C THR A 258 -3.39 18.85 -3.01
N GLU A 259 -3.01 19.69 -2.04
CA GLU A 259 -2.77 21.12 -2.26
C GLU A 259 -1.30 21.49 -2.14
N VAL A 260 -0.70 21.15 -1.01
CA VAL A 260 0.70 21.41 -0.72
C VAL A 260 1.36 20.21 -0.08
N ASP A 261 2.66 20.02 -0.34
CA ASP A 261 3.45 19.00 0.33
C ASP A 261 3.76 19.37 1.80
N HIS A 262 4.44 18.48 2.52
CA HIS A 262 4.78 18.69 3.92
C HIS A 262 5.71 19.90 4.20
N LYS A 263 6.27 20.50 3.14
CA LYS A 263 7.06 21.74 3.19
C LYS A 263 6.28 22.97 2.71
N GLY A 264 4.97 22.85 2.44
CA GLY A 264 4.11 23.93 1.98
C GLY A 264 4.24 24.29 0.50
N ARG A 265 4.90 23.47 -0.31
CA ARG A 265 5.05 23.72 -1.77
C ARG A 265 3.86 23.13 -2.53
N PRO A 266 3.37 23.81 -3.58
CA PRO A 266 2.22 23.34 -4.35
C PRO A 266 2.41 21.93 -4.92
N ILE A 267 1.30 21.20 -4.98
CA ILE A 267 1.16 19.98 -5.77
C ILE A 267 0.74 20.41 -7.18
N ASP A 268 1.65 20.27 -8.11
CA ASP A 268 1.51 20.68 -9.51
C ASP A 268 1.82 19.53 -10.48
N GLN A 269 1.74 19.79 -11.78
CA GLN A 269 2.03 18.81 -12.82
C GLN A 269 3.46 18.26 -12.70
N ALA A 270 4.46 19.11 -12.39
CA ALA A 270 5.85 18.67 -12.25
C ALA A 270 6.03 17.70 -11.08
N TYR A 271 5.34 17.95 -9.96
CA TYR A 271 5.25 17.01 -8.84
C TYR A 271 4.65 15.67 -9.28
N ALA A 272 3.51 15.72 -9.99
CA ALA A 272 2.80 14.50 -10.43
C ALA A 272 3.68 13.66 -11.37
N GLU A 273 4.32 14.27 -12.35
CA GLU A 273 5.23 13.60 -13.29
C GLU A 273 6.45 13.00 -12.59
N ALA A 274 7.10 13.76 -11.69
CA ALA A 274 8.23 13.27 -10.92
C ALA A 274 7.85 12.09 -10.04
N ARG A 275 6.71 12.17 -9.34
CA ARG A 275 6.21 11.09 -8.48
C ARG A 275 5.92 9.82 -9.28
N LEU A 276 5.11 9.88 -10.33
CA LEU A 276 4.71 8.71 -11.11
C LEU A 276 5.90 8.03 -11.81
N ARG A 277 6.91 8.80 -12.23
CA ARG A 277 8.15 8.27 -12.80
C ARG A 277 8.97 7.50 -11.78
N ASN A 278 8.98 7.94 -10.54
CA ASN A 278 9.81 7.42 -9.47
C ASN A 278 9.09 6.41 -8.57
N GLU A 279 7.80 6.63 -8.27
CA GLU A 279 6.97 5.82 -7.39
C GLU A 279 5.81 5.17 -8.18
N PRO A 280 6.09 4.17 -9.03
CA PRO A 280 5.02 3.49 -9.78
C PRO A 280 4.12 2.65 -8.88
N LEU A 281 4.54 2.33 -7.67
CA LEU A 281 3.87 1.45 -6.73
C LEU A 281 3.77 2.05 -5.33
N THR A 282 2.75 1.61 -4.59
CA THR A 282 2.61 1.84 -3.15
C THR A 282 2.27 0.55 -2.42
N GLU A 283 2.74 0.42 -1.19
CA GLU A 283 2.40 -0.72 -0.34
C GLU A 283 1.01 -0.56 0.27
N LEU A 284 0.17 -1.59 0.12
CA LEU A 284 -1.21 -1.57 0.60
C LEU A 284 -1.38 -2.32 1.93
N LYS A 285 -0.57 -3.33 2.19
CA LYS A 285 -0.68 -4.19 3.37
C LYS A 285 0.70 -4.61 3.87
N GLN A 286 0.88 -4.50 5.18
CA GLN A 286 2.03 -5.02 5.91
C GLN A 286 1.64 -5.35 7.36
N LEU A 287 2.59 -5.65 8.25
CA LEU A 287 2.34 -6.02 9.65
C LEU A 287 1.51 -4.99 10.43
N LYS A 288 1.75 -3.69 10.18
CA LYS A 288 1.06 -2.57 10.84
C LYS A 288 -0.25 -2.22 10.10
N GLY A 289 -1.02 -3.24 9.72
CA GLY A 289 -2.34 -3.10 9.12
C GLY A 289 -2.34 -2.89 7.60
N GLN A 290 -3.38 -2.24 7.10
CA GLN A 290 -3.57 -1.96 5.68
C GLN A 290 -3.74 -0.45 5.43
N SER A 291 -3.42 -0.03 4.23
CA SER A 291 -3.53 1.34 3.73
C SER A 291 -4.58 1.48 2.61
N GLU A 292 -5.50 0.50 2.42
CA GLU A 292 -6.55 0.60 1.40
C GLU A 292 -7.53 1.72 1.73
N THR A 293 -8.25 1.59 2.85
CA THR A 293 -9.28 2.53 3.30
C THR A 293 -9.67 2.28 4.76
N THR A 294 -10.54 3.14 5.31
CA THR A 294 -11.16 2.98 6.63
C THR A 294 -12.68 3.14 6.53
N PRO A 295 -13.44 2.74 7.57
CA PRO A 295 -14.88 3.01 7.61
C PRO A 295 -15.24 4.51 7.52
N ASN A 296 -14.37 5.40 8.01
CA ASN A 296 -14.58 6.84 7.93
C ASN A 296 -14.42 7.37 6.49
N LEU A 297 -13.47 6.81 5.73
CA LEU A 297 -13.20 7.22 4.35
C LEU A 297 -14.10 6.50 3.33
N SER A 298 -14.65 5.34 3.69
CA SER A 298 -15.49 4.49 2.84
C SER A 298 -16.67 3.90 3.63
N PRO A 299 -17.61 4.74 4.11
CA PRO A 299 -18.71 4.30 4.97
C PRO A 299 -19.75 3.44 4.25
N ASN A 300 -19.70 3.32 2.94
CA ASN A 300 -20.54 2.43 2.12
C ASN A 300 -19.93 1.05 1.89
N ASP A 301 -18.71 0.79 2.39
CA ASP A 301 -17.97 -0.46 2.21
C ASP A 301 -18.01 -1.30 3.50
N GLU A 302 -18.77 -2.39 3.51
CA GLU A 302 -18.88 -3.31 4.65
C GLU A 302 -17.58 -4.02 5.01
N PHE A 303 -16.57 -4.00 4.11
CA PHE A 303 -15.25 -4.62 4.32
C PHE A 303 -14.14 -3.59 4.57
N ALA A 304 -14.48 -2.32 4.79
CA ALA A 304 -13.49 -1.26 5.08
C ALA A 304 -12.76 -1.46 6.41
N ASN A 305 -13.41 -2.10 7.39
CA ASN A 305 -12.84 -2.36 8.72
C ASN A 305 -11.99 -3.66 8.75
N TYR A 306 -10.95 -3.71 7.91
CA TYR A 306 -10.02 -4.83 7.83
C TYR A 306 -8.66 -4.43 8.36
N GLU A 307 -8.21 -4.98 9.51
CA GLU A 307 -6.88 -4.73 10.09
C GLU A 307 -6.50 -3.23 10.04
N VAL A 308 -7.44 -2.36 10.43
CA VAL A 308 -7.21 -0.91 10.49
C VAL A 308 -6.28 -0.64 11.66
N PHE A 309 -5.13 -0.04 11.36
CA PHE A 309 -4.17 0.32 12.39
C PHE A 309 -4.56 1.65 13.03
N VAL A 310 -4.98 1.62 14.30
CA VAL A 310 -5.62 2.74 15.01
C VAL A 310 -4.64 3.64 15.77
N TRP A 311 -3.34 3.44 15.61
CA TRP A 311 -2.33 4.09 16.41
C TRP A 311 -1.33 4.91 15.58
N HIS A 312 -0.88 6.02 16.18
CA HIS A 312 0.19 6.83 15.61
C HIS A 312 1.51 6.48 16.31
N ILE A 313 2.41 5.74 15.66
CA ILE A 313 3.61 5.14 16.28
C ILE A 313 4.53 6.20 16.92
N LEU A 314 4.79 7.30 16.25
CA LEU A 314 5.73 8.34 16.67
C LEU A 314 5.03 9.66 17.04
N GLY A 315 3.71 9.71 16.99
CA GLY A 315 2.92 10.91 17.24
C GLY A 315 2.66 11.16 18.74
N ALA A 316 2.07 12.33 19.02
CA ALA A 316 1.60 12.63 20.38
C ALA A 316 0.55 11.61 20.81
N GLN A 317 0.72 11.04 22.00
CA GLN A 317 -0.24 10.10 22.56
C GLN A 317 -1.63 10.74 22.66
N GLY A 318 -2.64 10.08 22.11
CA GLY A 318 -4.04 10.52 22.17
C GLY A 318 -4.53 11.36 21.01
N ALA A 319 -3.69 11.74 20.02
CA ALA A 319 -4.15 12.36 18.81
C ALA A 319 -4.73 11.29 17.86
N ALA A 320 -5.94 11.50 17.37
CA ALA A 320 -6.50 10.68 16.30
C ALA A 320 -5.62 10.82 15.02
N PRO A 321 -5.31 9.73 14.30
CA PRO A 321 -4.54 9.82 13.07
C PRO A 321 -5.35 10.57 12.00
N GLN A 322 -4.67 11.43 11.24
CA GLN A 322 -5.28 12.08 10.08
C GLN A 322 -5.39 11.06 8.94
N GLU A 323 -6.62 10.65 8.64
CA GLU A 323 -6.88 9.62 7.62
C GLU A 323 -6.80 10.18 6.20
N HIS A 324 -7.27 11.40 5.97
CA HIS A 324 -7.16 12.06 4.66
C HIS A 324 -5.69 12.28 4.28
N GLY A 325 -5.32 11.89 3.05
CA GLY A 325 -3.93 11.92 2.59
C GLY A 325 -3.06 10.76 3.09
N SER A 326 -3.67 9.76 3.76
CA SER A 326 -3.00 8.59 4.33
C SER A 326 -3.37 7.28 3.65
N TYR A 327 -4.52 7.18 2.98
CA TYR A 327 -5.06 5.94 2.44
C TYR A 327 -5.14 5.95 0.91
N VAL A 328 -4.85 4.79 0.33
CA VAL A 328 -4.66 4.60 -1.12
C VAL A 328 -5.94 4.83 -1.92
N ARG A 329 -7.09 4.27 -1.48
CA ARG A 329 -8.35 4.44 -2.21
C ARG A 329 -8.77 5.91 -2.26
N GLN A 330 -8.55 6.64 -1.16
CA GLN A 330 -8.81 8.06 -1.16
C GLN A 330 -7.82 8.81 -2.06
N ALA A 331 -6.53 8.46 -2.04
CA ALA A 331 -5.56 9.06 -2.95
C ALA A 331 -5.95 8.85 -4.43
N TYR A 332 -6.49 7.68 -4.79
CA TYR A 332 -7.02 7.44 -6.12
C TYR A 332 -8.18 8.37 -6.46
N ARG A 333 -9.14 8.55 -5.54
CA ARG A 333 -10.28 9.47 -5.71
C ARG A 333 -9.81 10.93 -5.86
N ASP A 334 -8.90 11.36 -5.01
CA ASP A 334 -8.32 12.71 -5.08
C ASP A 334 -7.55 12.91 -6.38
N GLY A 335 -6.79 11.91 -6.81
CA GLY A 335 -6.03 11.96 -8.06
C GLY A 335 -6.90 12.16 -9.30
N ILE A 336 -8.02 11.45 -9.43
CA ILE A 336 -8.95 11.64 -10.55
C ILE A 336 -9.72 12.97 -10.45
N ALA A 337 -9.99 13.46 -9.25
CA ALA A 337 -10.59 14.78 -9.06
C ALA A 337 -9.61 15.90 -9.46
N MET A 338 -8.32 15.78 -9.12
CA MET A 338 -7.26 16.68 -9.57
C MET A 338 -7.08 16.61 -11.10
N GLU A 339 -7.13 15.43 -11.70
CA GLU A 339 -7.03 15.27 -13.15
C GLU A 339 -8.18 16.00 -13.87
N GLY A 340 -9.40 15.84 -13.37
CA GLY A 340 -10.58 16.55 -13.90
C GLY A 340 -10.53 18.07 -13.73
N ALA A 341 -10.00 18.56 -12.60
CA ALA A 341 -9.99 19.98 -12.26
C ALA A 341 -8.72 20.71 -12.71
N ARG A 342 -7.55 20.05 -12.68
CA ARG A 342 -6.23 20.66 -12.87
C ARG A 342 -5.41 20.06 -14.02
N GLY A 343 -5.88 18.96 -14.63
CA GLY A 343 -5.23 18.30 -15.77
C GLY A 343 -4.08 17.37 -15.42
N PHE A 344 -3.86 17.01 -14.16
CA PHE A 344 -2.83 16.07 -13.73
C PHE A 344 -3.28 15.19 -12.56
N ASN A 345 -2.68 14.01 -12.43
CA ASN A 345 -2.98 13.05 -11.36
C ASN A 345 -1.67 12.44 -10.84
N PRO A 346 -1.23 12.75 -9.61
CA PRO A 346 0.00 12.21 -9.03
C PRO A 346 -0.16 10.79 -8.47
N TYR A 347 -1.34 10.17 -8.54
CA TYR A 347 -1.70 8.96 -7.80
C TYR A 347 -2.09 7.78 -8.69
N LYS A 348 -1.69 7.77 -9.96
CA LYS A 348 -1.88 6.61 -10.88
C LYS A 348 -0.85 5.49 -10.64
N PHE A 349 -0.63 5.13 -9.40
CA PHE A 349 0.28 4.04 -9.02
C PHE A 349 -0.47 2.71 -8.87
N GLY A 350 0.28 1.60 -8.95
CA GLY A 350 -0.19 0.25 -8.63
C GLY A 350 0.04 -0.10 -7.16
N VAL A 351 -0.37 -1.30 -6.75
CA VAL A 351 -0.27 -1.77 -5.37
C VAL A 351 0.56 -3.04 -5.24
N VAL A 352 1.29 -3.12 -4.13
CA VAL A 352 2.04 -4.28 -3.65
C VAL A 352 1.83 -4.45 -2.15
N SER A 353 2.40 -5.48 -1.55
CA SER A 353 2.43 -5.67 -0.10
C SER A 353 3.84 -6.04 0.36
N GLY A 354 4.10 -5.90 1.64
CA GLY A 354 5.34 -6.33 2.26
C GLY A 354 5.13 -6.81 3.69
N SER A 355 6.21 -7.03 4.39
CA SER A 355 6.15 -7.39 5.80
C SER A 355 6.43 -6.22 6.73
N ASP A 356 7.48 -5.50 6.49
CA ASP A 356 8.08 -4.57 7.47
C ASP A 356 8.47 -5.33 8.77
N SER A 357 8.86 -6.63 8.61
CA SER A 357 9.27 -7.45 9.75
C SER A 357 10.63 -7.00 10.27
N HIS A 358 10.75 -6.93 11.59
CA HIS A 358 11.98 -6.60 12.30
C HIS A 358 12.53 -7.84 13.04
N ALA A 359 12.34 -9.01 12.45
CA ALA A 359 12.75 -10.29 13.00
C ALA A 359 13.40 -11.21 11.96
N THR A 360 13.80 -10.69 10.79
CA THR A 360 14.38 -11.42 9.65
C THR A 360 13.43 -12.47 9.06
N VAL A 361 12.73 -13.24 9.89
CA VAL A 361 11.70 -14.21 9.52
C VAL A 361 10.33 -13.54 9.44
N VAL A 362 9.46 -14.00 8.54
CA VAL A 362 8.20 -13.33 8.23
C VAL A 362 7.01 -14.28 8.36
N PRO A 363 6.03 -13.98 9.22
CA PRO A 363 4.79 -14.74 9.27
C PRO A 363 3.79 -14.23 8.22
N TYR A 364 3.57 -15.00 7.15
CA TYR A 364 2.58 -14.65 6.11
C TYR A 364 1.17 -15.19 6.39
N THR A 365 1.02 -16.14 7.32
CA THR A 365 -0.28 -16.75 7.62
C THR A 365 -0.67 -16.57 9.07
N GLN A 366 -1.97 -16.53 9.35
CA GLN A 366 -2.51 -16.42 10.71
C GLN A 366 -2.03 -17.57 11.61
N ALA A 367 -1.93 -18.79 11.05
CA ALA A 367 -1.51 -19.97 11.79
C ALA A 367 -0.01 -19.95 12.16
N ASN A 368 0.81 -19.28 11.38
CA ASN A 368 2.27 -19.21 11.56
C ASN A 368 2.75 -17.88 12.19
N PHE A 369 1.87 -17.10 12.79
CA PHE A 369 2.24 -15.83 13.41
C PHE A 369 3.06 -16.06 14.68
N GLN A 370 4.32 -15.62 14.69
CA GLN A 370 5.27 -15.82 15.80
C GLN A 370 5.81 -14.51 16.41
N GLY A 371 5.24 -13.37 16.01
CA GLY A 371 5.75 -12.05 16.35
C GLY A 371 6.57 -11.47 15.20
N VAL A 372 6.94 -10.20 15.33
CA VAL A 372 7.52 -9.42 14.22
C VAL A 372 8.50 -8.34 14.70
N HIS A 373 8.62 -8.14 16.01
CA HIS A 373 9.49 -7.14 16.61
C HIS A 373 10.52 -7.77 17.55
N GLY A 374 11.36 -8.65 16.99
CA GLY A 374 12.47 -9.24 17.72
C GLY A 374 12.01 -10.02 18.94
N THR A 375 12.50 -9.62 20.12
CA THR A 375 12.17 -10.26 21.43
C THR A 375 10.99 -9.65 22.17
N PHE A 376 10.33 -8.63 21.60
CA PHE A 376 9.21 -7.95 22.27
C PHE A 376 7.94 -8.78 22.23
N ASP A 377 7.69 -9.48 21.16
CA ASP A 377 6.47 -10.26 20.91
C ASP A 377 6.76 -11.73 20.54
N ASP A 378 7.91 -12.25 20.98
CA ASP A 378 8.42 -13.60 20.67
C ASP A 378 7.64 -14.76 21.32
N THR A 379 6.80 -14.51 22.33
CA THR A 379 6.01 -15.55 23.00
C THR A 379 4.51 -15.30 22.82
N ILE A 380 3.71 -16.40 22.85
CA ILE A 380 2.24 -16.33 22.78
C ILE A 380 1.70 -15.45 23.93
N GLN A 381 2.24 -15.59 25.13
CA GLN A 381 1.82 -14.80 26.28
C GLN A 381 2.00 -13.30 26.04
N LYS A 382 3.20 -12.86 25.61
CA LYS A 382 3.49 -11.46 25.31
C LYS A 382 2.54 -10.91 24.25
N ARG A 383 2.30 -11.66 23.17
CA ARG A 383 1.40 -11.25 22.09
C ARG A 383 -0.04 -11.07 22.54
N LEU A 384 -0.58 -12.05 23.28
CA LEU A 384 -1.97 -12.00 23.76
C LEU A 384 -2.19 -11.00 24.89
N ASP A 385 -1.16 -10.68 25.68
CA ASP A 385 -1.22 -9.66 26.71
C ASP A 385 -1.03 -8.24 26.15
N GLY A 386 -0.87 -8.12 24.83
CA GLY A 386 -0.69 -6.83 24.19
C GLY A 386 0.65 -6.18 24.53
N ALA A 387 1.73 -6.96 24.51
CA ALA A 387 3.08 -6.43 24.75
C ALA A 387 3.33 -5.22 23.82
N THR A 388 3.93 -4.19 24.42
CA THR A 388 4.09 -2.90 23.75
C THR A 388 5.55 -2.60 23.48
N VAL A 389 5.88 -2.22 22.26
CA VAL A 389 7.16 -1.61 21.88
C VAL A 389 6.87 -0.20 21.35
N ILE A 390 7.50 0.83 21.92
CA ILE A 390 7.33 2.24 21.52
C ILE A 390 5.86 2.69 21.32
N GLY A 391 4.92 2.13 22.11
CA GLY A 391 3.49 2.38 21.97
C GLY A 391 2.73 1.44 21.05
N LEU A 392 3.41 0.63 20.25
CA LEU A 392 2.81 -0.37 19.37
C LEU A 392 2.37 -1.59 20.19
N ASN A 393 1.05 -1.83 20.24
CA ASN A 393 0.47 -3.00 20.88
C ASN A 393 0.50 -4.20 19.91
N SER A 394 1.02 -5.33 20.35
CA SER A 394 1.12 -6.56 19.53
C SER A 394 -0.24 -7.07 19.03
N LEU A 395 -1.36 -6.76 19.69
CA LEU A 395 -2.70 -7.13 19.19
C LEU A 395 -3.11 -6.37 17.92
N TRP A 396 -2.55 -5.19 17.66
CA TRP A 396 -2.81 -4.43 16.42
C TRP A 396 -1.99 -4.92 15.24
N VAL A 397 -0.98 -5.76 15.49
CA VAL A 397 -0.12 -6.30 14.45
C VAL A 397 -0.76 -7.56 13.83
N SER A 398 -0.57 -7.76 12.56
CA SER A 398 -1.12 -8.89 11.80
C SER A 398 -0.03 -9.57 10.95
N PRO A 399 -0.27 -10.77 10.39
CA PRO A 399 0.63 -11.34 9.40
C PRO A 399 0.94 -10.39 8.26
N ALA A 400 2.08 -10.58 7.64
CA ALA A 400 2.57 -9.82 6.50
C ALA A 400 1.65 -9.96 5.28
N GLY A 401 1.70 -8.98 4.39
CA GLY A 401 1.20 -9.12 3.04
C GLY A 401 2.24 -9.72 2.10
N LEU A 402 1.82 -10.20 0.93
CA LEU A 402 2.68 -10.61 -0.17
C LEU A 402 2.46 -9.72 -1.40
N SER A 403 3.55 -9.31 -2.03
CA SER A 403 3.55 -8.71 -3.35
C SER A 403 3.42 -9.80 -4.41
N ALA A 404 2.51 -9.62 -5.35
CA ALA A 404 2.42 -10.47 -6.53
C ALA A 404 2.65 -9.64 -7.80
N VAL A 405 3.52 -10.13 -8.68
CA VAL A 405 3.90 -9.47 -9.93
C VAL A 405 3.63 -10.42 -11.09
N TRP A 406 2.84 -9.97 -12.08
CA TRP A 406 2.66 -10.68 -13.34
C TRP A 406 3.86 -10.40 -14.26
N ALA A 407 4.67 -11.43 -14.49
CA ALA A 407 5.87 -11.32 -15.30
C ALA A 407 6.03 -12.53 -16.25
N GLU A 408 6.78 -12.31 -17.32
CA GLU A 408 7.01 -13.33 -18.35
C GLU A 408 7.94 -14.45 -17.87
N GLU A 409 8.79 -14.15 -16.90
CA GLU A 409 9.76 -15.09 -16.32
C GLU A 409 10.20 -14.61 -14.92
N ASN A 410 10.77 -15.51 -14.12
CA ASN A 410 11.31 -15.16 -12.81
C ASN A 410 12.76 -14.66 -12.96
N THR A 411 12.92 -13.42 -13.41
CA THR A 411 14.21 -12.72 -13.51
C THR A 411 14.08 -11.29 -12.99
N ARG A 412 15.22 -10.65 -12.66
CA ARG A 412 15.23 -9.23 -12.25
C ARG A 412 14.56 -8.35 -13.28
N GLU A 413 14.90 -8.54 -14.54
CA GLU A 413 14.41 -7.75 -15.66
C GLU A 413 12.89 -7.88 -15.81
N ALA A 414 12.36 -9.10 -15.79
CA ALA A 414 10.92 -9.33 -16.00
C ALA A 414 10.09 -8.89 -14.80
N ILE A 415 10.53 -9.17 -13.56
CA ILE A 415 9.83 -8.74 -12.35
C ILE A 415 9.88 -7.21 -12.23
N PHE A 416 11.06 -6.59 -12.41
CA PHE A 416 11.19 -5.13 -12.36
C PHE A 416 10.33 -4.45 -13.45
N ALA A 417 10.29 -4.99 -14.66
CA ALA A 417 9.41 -4.51 -15.72
C ALA A 417 7.92 -4.65 -15.33
N GLY A 418 7.53 -5.75 -14.68
CA GLY A 418 6.19 -5.96 -14.12
C GLY A 418 5.84 -4.90 -13.07
N MET A 419 6.76 -4.58 -12.19
CA MET A 419 6.63 -3.52 -11.19
C MET A 419 6.49 -2.14 -11.86
N LYS A 420 7.33 -1.80 -12.82
CA LYS A 420 7.27 -0.52 -13.56
C LYS A 420 5.95 -0.34 -14.32
N ARG A 421 5.42 -1.37 -14.96
CA ARG A 421 4.13 -1.30 -15.67
C ARG A 421 2.92 -1.47 -14.74
N LYS A 422 3.16 -1.64 -13.42
CA LYS A 422 2.14 -1.76 -12.37
C LYS A 422 1.22 -2.98 -12.54
N GLU A 423 1.66 -4.01 -13.24
CA GLU A 423 0.93 -5.26 -13.38
C GLU A 423 1.17 -6.13 -12.14
N THR A 424 0.74 -5.56 -11.02
CA THR A 424 0.97 -6.06 -9.67
C THR A 424 -0.32 -6.09 -8.88
N TYR A 425 -0.33 -6.89 -7.83
CA TYR A 425 -1.41 -6.88 -6.86
C TYR A 425 -0.89 -7.21 -5.46
N SER A 426 -1.63 -6.74 -4.47
CA SER A 426 -1.40 -6.92 -3.05
C SER A 426 -2.19 -8.10 -2.54
N THR A 427 -1.65 -8.88 -1.60
CA THR A 427 -2.42 -9.86 -0.82
C THR A 427 -2.18 -9.67 0.67
N SER A 428 -3.06 -10.23 1.47
CA SER A 428 -2.93 -10.24 2.93
C SER A 428 -2.07 -11.39 3.48
N GLY A 429 -1.22 -11.98 2.61
CA GLY A 429 -0.32 -13.09 2.93
C GLY A 429 -0.67 -14.40 2.25
N VAL A 430 -1.94 -14.59 1.87
CA VAL A 430 -2.42 -15.72 1.08
C VAL A 430 -2.03 -15.56 -0.40
N ARG A 431 -1.81 -16.68 -1.10
CA ARG A 431 -1.41 -16.66 -2.52
C ARG A 431 -2.61 -16.81 -3.47
N ILE A 432 -3.65 -16.04 -3.22
CA ILE A 432 -4.75 -15.90 -4.19
C ILE A 432 -4.15 -15.42 -5.52
N LYS A 433 -4.43 -16.11 -6.64
CA LYS A 433 -4.12 -15.59 -7.97
C LYS A 433 -5.33 -14.84 -8.48
N VAL A 434 -5.13 -13.60 -8.94
CA VAL A 434 -6.19 -12.76 -9.49
C VAL A 434 -5.75 -12.10 -10.78
N ARG A 435 -6.62 -12.09 -11.80
CA ARG A 435 -6.47 -11.31 -13.02
C ARG A 435 -7.63 -10.35 -13.16
N LEU A 436 -7.30 -9.14 -13.58
CA LEU A 436 -8.24 -8.09 -13.96
C LEU A 436 -7.80 -7.53 -15.30
N PHE A 437 -8.67 -7.63 -16.31
CA PHE A 437 -8.50 -6.97 -17.60
C PHE A 437 -9.69 -6.05 -17.86
N GLY A 438 -9.43 -4.85 -18.37
CA GLY A 438 -10.44 -3.90 -18.82
C GLY A 438 -10.39 -3.75 -20.34
N GLY A 439 -11.54 -3.58 -20.96
CA GLY A 439 -11.63 -3.38 -22.41
C GLY A 439 -13.01 -2.93 -22.84
N TRP A 440 -13.21 -2.75 -24.14
CA TRP A 440 -14.49 -2.29 -24.68
C TRP A 440 -15.32 -3.42 -25.28
N ASP A 441 -14.68 -4.56 -25.61
CA ASP A 441 -15.25 -5.59 -26.48
C ASP A 441 -15.10 -7.02 -25.90
N PHE A 442 -15.03 -7.17 -24.57
CA PHE A 442 -15.08 -8.50 -23.97
C PHE A 442 -16.50 -9.05 -24.02
N GLY A 443 -16.68 -10.12 -24.78
CA GLY A 443 -17.94 -10.86 -24.77
C GLY A 443 -18.11 -11.71 -23.52
N PRO A 444 -19.34 -12.08 -23.15
CA PRO A 444 -19.64 -12.82 -21.91
C PRO A 444 -18.93 -14.19 -21.83
N ASP A 445 -18.55 -14.73 -22.96
CA ASP A 445 -17.92 -16.06 -23.06
C ASP A 445 -16.38 -16.02 -23.18
N VAL A 446 -15.75 -14.84 -23.07
CA VAL A 446 -14.30 -14.73 -23.20
C VAL A 446 -13.57 -15.65 -22.20
N LEU A 447 -14.03 -15.74 -20.96
CA LEU A 447 -13.42 -16.57 -19.91
C LEU A 447 -13.68 -18.09 -20.08
N LYS A 448 -14.46 -18.50 -21.07
CA LYS A 448 -14.66 -19.92 -21.43
C LYS A 448 -13.66 -20.40 -22.49
N GLN A 449 -12.98 -19.48 -23.17
CA GLN A 449 -11.96 -19.80 -24.17
C GLN A 449 -10.71 -20.36 -23.51
N LYS A 450 -10.08 -21.34 -24.17
CA LYS A 450 -8.84 -21.95 -23.64
C LYS A 450 -7.70 -20.94 -23.55
N ASP A 451 -7.61 -20.02 -24.49
CA ASP A 451 -6.61 -18.97 -24.64
C ASP A 451 -7.13 -17.59 -24.24
N TRP A 452 -8.06 -17.54 -23.26
CA TRP A 452 -8.72 -16.31 -22.85
C TRP A 452 -7.74 -15.22 -22.39
N VAL A 453 -6.62 -15.59 -21.74
CA VAL A 453 -5.61 -14.64 -21.29
C VAL A 453 -4.96 -13.93 -22.46
N LYS A 454 -4.58 -14.68 -23.51
CA LYS A 454 -4.05 -14.12 -24.76
C LYS A 454 -5.07 -13.19 -25.43
N THR A 455 -6.34 -13.60 -25.46
CA THR A 455 -7.44 -12.78 -25.96
C THR A 455 -7.60 -11.50 -25.15
N ALA A 456 -7.49 -11.59 -23.82
CA ALA A 456 -7.62 -10.45 -22.93
C ALA A 456 -6.50 -9.42 -23.11
N TYR A 457 -5.25 -9.84 -23.26
CA TYR A 457 -4.13 -8.94 -23.60
C TYR A 457 -4.27 -8.32 -25.00
N ALA A 458 -4.83 -9.06 -25.97
CA ALA A 458 -4.99 -8.57 -27.34
C ALA A 458 -6.14 -7.54 -27.50
N LYS A 459 -7.19 -7.65 -26.69
CA LYS A 459 -8.42 -6.85 -26.80
C LYS A 459 -8.63 -5.81 -25.69
N GLY A 460 -7.79 -5.83 -24.67
CA GLY A 460 -7.90 -4.95 -23.52
C GLY A 460 -6.56 -4.67 -22.87
N VAL A 461 -6.61 -4.16 -21.64
CA VAL A 461 -5.45 -3.82 -20.83
C VAL A 461 -5.50 -4.54 -19.50
N PRO A 462 -4.36 -5.00 -18.95
CA PRO A 462 -4.32 -5.61 -17.62
C PRO A 462 -4.41 -4.56 -16.51
N MET A 463 -4.55 -5.03 -15.26
CA MET A 463 -4.42 -4.19 -14.07
C MET A 463 -3.16 -3.31 -14.13
N GLY A 464 -3.23 -2.12 -13.54
CA GLY A 464 -2.16 -1.12 -13.53
C GLY A 464 -2.11 -0.21 -14.76
N SER A 465 -2.96 -0.44 -15.75
CA SER A 465 -2.95 0.25 -17.05
C SER A 465 -4.06 1.28 -17.20
N ASP A 466 -3.90 2.15 -18.21
CA ASP A 466 -4.95 3.06 -18.64
C ASP A 466 -5.81 2.41 -19.74
N LEU A 467 -7.15 2.54 -19.63
CA LEU A 467 -8.05 2.19 -20.72
C LEU A 467 -7.84 3.14 -21.89
N PRO A 468 -7.78 2.63 -23.12
CA PRO A 468 -7.78 3.50 -24.31
C PRO A 468 -9.00 4.45 -24.30
N SER A 469 -8.91 5.56 -25.01
CA SER A 469 -10.00 6.54 -25.12
C SER A 469 -11.35 5.90 -25.41
N ALA A 470 -12.40 6.43 -24.80
CA ALA A 470 -13.73 5.85 -24.81
C ALA A 470 -14.31 5.64 -26.21
N LYS A 471 -14.94 4.48 -26.33
CA LYS A 471 -16.01 4.25 -27.32
C LYS A 471 -17.36 4.65 -26.68
N ALA A 472 -18.39 4.78 -27.48
CA ALA A 472 -19.74 5.18 -27.03
C ALA A 472 -20.47 4.13 -26.16
N LYS A 473 -19.74 3.21 -25.51
CA LYS A 473 -20.31 2.15 -24.67
C LYS A 473 -19.50 1.98 -23.38
N ALA A 474 -20.13 1.38 -22.37
CA ALA A 474 -19.50 1.10 -21.10
C ALA A 474 -18.33 0.08 -21.23
N PRO A 475 -17.25 0.24 -20.44
CA PRO A 475 -16.16 -0.72 -20.40
C PRO A 475 -16.61 -2.04 -19.80
N THR A 476 -16.02 -3.13 -20.30
CA THR A 476 -16.19 -4.48 -19.78
C THR A 476 -14.91 -4.96 -19.12
N PHE A 477 -15.06 -5.70 -18.02
CA PHE A 477 -13.95 -6.21 -17.24
C PHE A 477 -14.03 -7.74 -17.19
N ALA A 478 -12.93 -8.40 -17.57
CA ALA A 478 -12.76 -9.83 -17.39
C ALA A 478 -12.00 -10.08 -16.08
N LEU A 479 -12.66 -10.75 -15.12
CA LEU A 479 -12.15 -11.04 -13.80
C LEU A 479 -12.06 -12.56 -13.59
N TRP A 480 -10.93 -12.99 -13.04
CA TRP A 480 -10.69 -14.37 -12.66
C TRP A 480 -9.88 -14.40 -11.37
N ALA A 481 -10.30 -15.25 -10.43
CA ALA A 481 -9.58 -15.50 -9.20
C ALA A 481 -9.63 -16.98 -8.84
N VAL A 482 -8.51 -17.51 -8.32
CA VAL A 482 -8.41 -18.84 -7.74
C VAL A 482 -7.76 -18.76 -6.36
N LYS A 483 -8.29 -19.54 -5.41
CA LYS A 483 -7.80 -19.58 -4.04
C LYS A 483 -6.34 -20.02 -3.96
N ASP A 484 -5.66 -19.66 -2.88
CA ASP A 484 -4.44 -20.35 -2.46
C ASP A 484 -4.78 -21.80 -2.12
N PRO A 485 -4.09 -22.80 -2.70
CA PRO A 485 -4.35 -24.21 -2.39
C PRO A 485 -4.32 -24.53 -0.89
N ASP A 486 -3.47 -23.86 -0.14
CA ASP A 486 -3.21 -24.09 1.29
C ASP A 486 -4.07 -23.21 2.22
N ALA A 487 -4.94 -22.34 1.67
CA ALA A 487 -5.76 -21.39 2.43
C ALA A 487 -7.27 -21.62 2.25
N ALA A 488 -8.06 -20.65 2.66
CA ALA A 488 -9.52 -20.73 2.64
C ALA A 488 -10.12 -20.61 1.22
N ASN A 489 -11.36 -21.06 1.07
CA ASN A 489 -12.12 -20.87 -0.16
C ASN A 489 -12.50 -19.38 -0.34
N LEU A 490 -12.78 -18.99 -1.58
CA LEU A 490 -13.19 -17.63 -1.92
C LEU A 490 -14.66 -17.39 -1.56
N ASP A 491 -14.94 -16.22 -0.98
CA ASP A 491 -16.30 -15.73 -0.77
C ASP A 491 -16.82 -15.03 -2.03
N ARG A 492 -16.13 -13.99 -2.50
CA ARG A 492 -16.56 -13.15 -3.62
C ARG A 492 -15.43 -12.39 -4.29
N ILE A 493 -15.70 -11.90 -5.51
CA ILE A 493 -14.94 -10.86 -6.18
C ILE A 493 -15.79 -9.58 -6.14
N GLN A 494 -15.18 -8.49 -5.73
CA GLN A 494 -15.74 -7.14 -5.79
C GLN A 494 -15.00 -6.30 -6.82
N VAL A 495 -15.69 -5.40 -7.48
CA VAL A 495 -15.08 -4.29 -8.22
C VAL A 495 -15.36 -3.01 -7.45
N ILE A 496 -14.30 -2.32 -7.11
CA ILE A 496 -14.37 -0.98 -6.55
C ILE A 496 -14.17 0.02 -7.69
N LYS A 497 -15.22 0.82 -7.93
CA LYS A 497 -15.20 1.92 -8.88
C LYS A 497 -15.09 3.22 -8.10
N GLY A 498 -14.16 4.10 -8.50
CA GLY A 498 -14.17 5.51 -8.11
C GLY A 498 -14.35 6.39 -9.35
N TRP A 499 -15.03 7.52 -9.20
CA TRP A 499 -15.15 8.52 -10.26
C TRP A 499 -15.18 9.93 -9.66
N SER A 500 -14.94 10.94 -10.49
CA SER A 500 -15.00 12.34 -10.06
C SER A 500 -15.89 13.18 -10.97
N LYS A 501 -16.57 14.17 -10.37
CA LYS A 501 -17.38 15.17 -11.07
C LYS A 501 -17.26 16.51 -10.34
N ASN A 502 -16.83 17.55 -11.06
CA ASN A 502 -16.69 18.89 -10.53
C ASN A 502 -15.91 18.96 -9.19
N GLY A 503 -14.77 18.24 -9.13
CA GLY A 503 -13.92 18.20 -7.94
C GLY A 503 -14.43 17.33 -6.80
N GLN A 504 -15.67 16.87 -6.81
CA GLN A 504 -16.18 15.87 -5.87
C GLN A 504 -15.77 14.48 -6.31
N SER A 505 -15.53 13.59 -5.34
CA SER A 505 -15.16 12.21 -5.60
C SER A 505 -16.18 11.24 -5.02
N PHE A 506 -16.43 10.19 -5.76
CA PHE A 506 -17.44 9.17 -5.48
C PHE A 506 -16.81 7.79 -5.53
N GLU A 507 -17.42 6.83 -4.85
CA GLU A 507 -17.08 5.42 -4.99
C GLU A 507 -18.29 4.52 -4.89
N LYS A 508 -18.19 3.34 -5.50
CA LYS A 508 -19.17 2.26 -5.36
C LYS A 508 -18.48 0.91 -5.38
N VAL A 509 -18.90 0.05 -4.47
CA VAL A 509 -18.44 -1.33 -4.36
C VAL A 509 -19.51 -2.25 -4.97
N TYR A 510 -19.14 -3.00 -6.00
CA TYR A 510 -20.00 -3.95 -6.70
C TYR A 510 -19.56 -5.38 -6.37
N ASP A 511 -20.44 -6.22 -5.86
CA ASP A 511 -20.24 -7.66 -5.83
C ASP A 511 -20.49 -8.21 -7.25
N VAL A 512 -19.43 -8.72 -7.92
CA VAL A 512 -19.50 -9.11 -9.34
C VAL A 512 -19.45 -10.62 -9.58
N ALA A 513 -18.89 -11.38 -8.63
CA ALA A 513 -18.94 -12.84 -8.58
C ALA A 513 -18.89 -13.32 -7.13
N TRP A 514 -19.58 -14.41 -6.82
CA TRP A 514 -19.63 -14.93 -5.45
C TRP A 514 -19.91 -16.43 -5.41
N ALA A 515 -19.53 -17.06 -4.30
CA ALA A 515 -19.76 -18.47 -4.07
C ALA A 515 -21.21 -18.77 -3.69
N GLY A 516 -21.71 -19.94 -4.09
CA GLY A 516 -23.03 -20.45 -3.73
C GLY A 516 -24.19 -19.78 -4.47
N LYS A 517 -25.41 -19.99 -3.96
CA LYS A 517 -26.65 -19.55 -4.60
C LYS A 517 -27.24 -18.27 -3.99
N ARG A 518 -26.39 -17.47 -3.33
CA ARG A 518 -26.82 -16.19 -2.71
C ARG A 518 -27.34 -15.24 -3.78
N LYS A 519 -28.35 -14.47 -3.45
CA LYS A 519 -28.91 -13.43 -4.33
C LYS A 519 -28.61 -12.06 -3.75
N PRO A 520 -28.18 -11.09 -4.60
CA PRO A 520 -28.01 -9.72 -4.16
C PRO A 520 -29.33 -9.15 -3.61
N ASP A 521 -29.25 -8.36 -2.57
CA ASP A 521 -30.33 -7.56 -2.07
C ASP A 521 -30.80 -6.56 -3.14
N ARG A 522 -32.11 -6.41 -3.33
CA ARG A 522 -32.64 -5.59 -4.42
C ARG A 522 -32.43 -4.09 -4.23
N ALA A 523 -32.37 -3.64 -2.98
CA ALA A 523 -32.23 -2.22 -2.67
C ALA A 523 -30.78 -1.76 -2.70
N THR A 524 -29.85 -2.62 -2.21
CA THR A 524 -28.44 -2.28 -2.03
C THR A 524 -27.53 -2.86 -3.10
N GLY A 525 -27.97 -3.87 -3.84
CA GLY A 525 -27.15 -4.64 -4.77
C GLY A 525 -26.10 -5.55 -4.09
N LYS A 526 -26.04 -5.57 -2.76
CA LYS A 526 -25.04 -6.31 -1.99
C LYS A 526 -25.42 -7.77 -1.80
N VAL A 527 -24.45 -8.65 -1.94
CA VAL A 527 -24.62 -10.09 -1.69
C VAL A 527 -24.53 -10.36 -0.19
N PRO A 528 -25.49 -11.11 0.41
CA PRO A 528 -25.42 -11.47 1.82
C PRO A 528 -24.11 -12.17 2.20
N PRO A 529 -23.72 -12.22 3.49
CA PRO A 529 -22.55 -12.94 3.97
C PRO A 529 -22.54 -14.41 3.53
N VAL A 530 -21.34 -14.96 3.27
CA VAL A 530 -21.16 -16.36 2.84
C VAL A 530 -21.46 -17.37 3.96
N GLY A 531 -21.55 -16.90 5.19
CA GLY A 531 -21.59 -17.70 6.40
C GLY A 531 -20.23 -17.72 7.10
N ASN A 532 -20.18 -18.41 8.25
CA ASN A 532 -18.99 -18.47 9.08
C ASN A 532 -18.83 -19.90 9.64
N THR A 533 -17.68 -20.53 9.36
CA THR A 533 -17.35 -21.86 9.86
C THR A 533 -16.28 -21.86 10.95
N VAL A 534 -15.92 -20.66 11.45
CA VAL A 534 -14.89 -20.49 12.48
C VAL A 534 -15.41 -21.00 13.83
N ASN A 535 -14.63 -21.86 14.46
CA ASN A 535 -14.81 -22.24 15.85
C ASN A 535 -13.82 -21.47 16.73
N LEU A 536 -14.34 -20.50 17.48
CA LEU A 536 -13.52 -19.63 18.32
C LEU A 536 -12.82 -20.35 19.47
N LEU A 537 -13.40 -21.46 19.97
CA LEU A 537 -12.84 -22.23 21.09
C LEU A 537 -11.61 -23.05 20.67
N SER A 538 -11.61 -23.57 19.45
CA SER A 538 -10.50 -24.35 18.89
C SER A 538 -9.56 -23.53 18.01
N GLY A 539 -9.95 -22.30 17.64
CA GLY A 539 -9.20 -21.48 16.69
C GLY A 539 -9.10 -22.14 15.30
N SER A 540 -10.11 -22.90 14.89
CA SER A 540 -10.15 -23.61 13.61
C SER A 540 -11.34 -23.18 12.74
N TYR A 541 -11.33 -23.60 11.47
CA TYR A 541 -12.42 -23.39 10.53
C TYR A 541 -12.52 -24.57 9.55
N THR A 542 -13.57 -24.65 8.75
CA THR A 542 -13.71 -25.64 7.69
C THR A 542 -13.93 -24.96 6.33
N ASN A 543 -13.42 -25.61 5.26
CA ASN A 543 -13.62 -25.19 3.87
C ASN A 543 -14.90 -25.77 3.25
N THR A 544 -15.99 -25.88 4.01
CA THR A 544 -17.28 -26.44 3.56
C THR A 544 -18.16 -25.42 2.82
N ILE A 545 -17.79 -24.14 2.87
CA ILE A 545 -18.44 -23.03 2.15
C ILE A 545 -17.43 -22.34 1.26
N GLY A 546 -17.89 -21.40 0.41
CA GLY A 546 -17.00 -20.70 -0.52
C GLY A 546 -16.81 -21.45 -1.84
N ALA A 547 -15.90 -20.96 -2.67
CA ALA A 547 -15.55 -21.51 -3.98
C ALA A 547 -14.04 -21.58 -4.17
N VAL A 548 -13.57 -22.56 -4.96
CA VAL A 548 -12.15 -22.69 -5.33
C VAL A 548 -11.76 -21.66 -6.37
N GLU A 549 -12.65 -21.38 -7.31
CA GLU A 549 -12.48 -20.43 -8.41
C GLU A 549 -13.72 -19.54 -8.54
N LEU A 550 -13.50 -18.27 -8.81
CA LEU A 550 -14.53 -17.32 -9.18
C LEU A 550 -14.11 -16.57 -10.46
N LYS A 551 -15.05 -16.39 -11.38
CA LYS A 551 -14.79 -15.63 -12.62
C LYS A 551 -16.05 -15.01 -13.18
N THR A 552 -15.91 -13.86 -13.80
CA THR A 552 -17.01 -13.14 -14.43
C THR A 552 -16.52 -12.15 -15.48
N VAL A 553 -17.39 -11.84 -16.43
CA VAL A 553 -17.29 -10.64 -17.27
C VAL A 553 -18.33 -9.65 -16.74
N TRP A 554 -17.85 -8.52 -16.28
CA TRP A 554 -18.71 -7.47 -15.71
C TRP A 554 -18.64 -6.21 -16.57
N THR A 555 -19.76 -5.56 -16.79
CA THR A 555 -19.85 -4.28 -17.50
C THR A 555 -20.27 -3.22 -16.51
N ASP A 556 -19.64 -2.04 -16.52
CA ASP A 556 -20.02 -0.94 -15.62
C ASP A 556 -21.44 -0.44 -15.97
N PRO A 557 -22.43 -0.66 -15.09
CA PRO A 557 -23.82 -0.27 -15.37
C PRO A 557 -24.06 1.25 -15.23
N GLU A 558 -23.10 1.97 -14.63
CA GLU A 558 -23.22 3.41 -14.35
C GLU A 558 -22.04 4.19 -14.98
N PHE A 559 -21.56 3.72 -16.13
CA PHE A 559 -20.48 4.37 -16.83
C PHE A 559 -20.93 5.72 -17.44
N ASP A 560 -20.17 6.76 -17.13
CA ASP A 560 -20.28 8.06 -17.80
C ASP A 560 -18.97 8.36 -18.53
N PRO A 561 -18.98 8.45 -19.87
CA PRO A 561 -17.78 8.68 -20.68
C PRO A 561 -17.16 10.07 -20.48
N SER A 562 -17.82 10.99 -19.79
CA SER A 562 -17.32 12.32 -19.50
C SER A 562 -16.55 12.45 -18.18
N LEU A 563 -16.58 11.40 -17.34
CA LEU A 563 -16.00 11.41 -16.00
C LEU A 563 -14.73 10.55 -15.89
N ASP A 564 -13.72 11.08 -15.21
CA ASP A 564 -12.55 10.30 -14.82
C ASP A 564 -12.96 9.21 -13.85
N ALA A 565 -12.40 8.01 -14.03
CA ALA A 565 -12.72 6.87 -13.19
C ALA A 565 -11.52 5.91 -13.01
N PHE A 566 -11.56 5.13 -11.94
CA PHE A 566 -10.70 3.96 -11.76
C PHE A 566 -11.51 2.75 -11.34
N TYR A 567 -10.95 1.56 -11.62
CA TYR A 567 -11.54 0.26 -11.28
C TYR A 567 -10.47 -0.66 -10.75
N TYR A 568 -10.66 -1.25 -9.58
CA TYR A 568 -9.81 -2.35 -9.11
C TYR A 568 -10.64 -3.48 -8.53
N ALA A 569 -10.10 -4.70 -8.54
CA ALA A 569 -10.75 -5.85 -7.95
C ALA A 569 -10.26 -6.09 -6.53
N ARG A 570 -11.17 -6.48 -5.64
CA ARG A 570 -10.89 -7.05 -4.34
C ARG A 570 -11.50 -8.46 -4.28
N VAL A 571 -10.66 -9.44 -3.93
CA VAL A 571 -11.08 -10.85 -3.78
C VAL A 571 -11.04 -11.20 -2.32
N LEU A 572 -12.14 -11.70 -1.78
CA LEU A 572 -12.27 -12.07 -0.37
C LEU A 572 -12.32 -13.59 -0.22
N GLU A 573 -11.61 -14.12 0.78
CA GLU A 573 -11.80 -15.48 1.28
C GLU A 573 -13.03 -15.55 2.20
N ILE A 574 -13.49 -16.76 2.52
CA ILE A 574 -14.45 -16.98 3.61
C ILE A 574 -13.83 -16.60 4.95
N PRO A 575 -14.65 -16.36 6.00
CA PRO A 575 -14.12 -16.05 7.35
C PRO A 575 -13.21 -17.15 7.89
N THR A 576 -12.06 -16.73 8.45
CA THR A 576 -11.05 -17.57 9.10
C THR A 576 -10.68 -17.02 10.48
N PRO A 577 -10.13 -17.81 11.42
CA PRO A 577 -9.71 -17.31 12.72
C PRO A 577 -8.45 -16.43 12.57
N ARG A 578 -8.43 -15.28 13.23
CA ARG A 578 -7.25 -14.43 13.35
C ARG A 578 -6.18 -15.13 14.20
N TRP A 579 -4.90 -14.80 14.01
CA TRP A 579 -3.78 -15.37 14.79
C TRP A 579 -4.02 -15.30 16.31
N SER A 580 -4.59 -14.20 16.79
CA SER A 580 -4.91 -14.00 18.21
C SER A 580 -5.96 -14.99 18.71
N THR A 581 -6.93 -15.35 17.88
CA THR A 581 -7.91 -16.42 18.18
C THR A 581 -7.27 -17.79 18.21
N ILE A 582 -6.40 -18.10 17.23
CA ILE A 582 -5.67 -19.39 17.18
C ILE A 582 -4.80 -19.54 18.43
N GLN A 583 -4.09 -18.48 18.80
CA GLN A 583 -3.18 -18.54 19.97
C GLN A 583 -3.95 -18.50 21.29
N ALA A 584 -5.05 -17.77 21.38
CA ALA A 584 -5.93 -17.77 22.56
C ALA A 584 -6.50 -19.17 22.82
N ALA A 585 -6.95 -19.85 21.76
CA ALA A 585 -7.43 -21.24 21.86
C ALA A 585 -6.34 -22.21 22.40
N LYS A 586 -5.08 -22.08 21.92
CA LYS A 586 -3.93 -22.85 22.44
C LYS A 586 -3.65 -22.62 23.92
N MET A 587 -4.01 -21.44 24.44
CA MET A 587 -3.82 -21.06 25.84
C MET A 587 -5.08 -21.25 26.70
N GLY A 588 -6.18 -21.76 26.13
CA GLY A 588 -7.46 -21.86 26.83
C GLY A 588 -8.06 -20.49 27.22
N ARG A 589 -7.77 -19.42 26.44
CA ARG A 589 -8.21 -18.05 26.70
C ARG A 589 -9.32 -17.64 25.73
N VAL A 590 -10.12 -16.66 26.14
CA VAL A 590 -11.09 -16.02 25.26
C VAL A 590 -10.32 -15.21 24.18
N PRO A 591 -10.70 -15.32 22.88
CA PRO A 591 -10.09 -14.53 21.84
C PRO A 591 -10.24 -13.03 22.09
N PRO A 592 -9.15 -12.24 21.99
CA PRO A 592 -9.21 -10.81 22.16
C PRO A 592 -9.95 -10.14 21.00
N SER A 593 -10.70 -9.07 21.29
CA SER A 593 -11.32 -8.20 20.31
C SER A 593 -11.22 -6.75 20.75
N GLY A 594 -11.14 -5.83 19.79
CA GLY A 594 -11.01 -4.41 20.07
C GLY A 594 -10.99 -3.55 18.80
N ALA A 595 -10.78 -2.26 18.98
CA ALA A 595 -10.60 -1.36 17.87
C ALA A 595 -9.38 -1.79 17.02
N GLY A 596 -9.60 -1.96 15.73
CA GLY A 596 -8.56 -2.36 14.77
C GLY A 596 -8.31 -3.86 14.63
N PHE A 597 -8.87 -4.72 15.48
CA PHE A 597 -8.74 -6.18 15.35
C PHE A 597 -9.97 -6.93 15.83
N GLN A 598 -10.28 -8.05 15.15
CA GLN A 598 -11.44 -8.90 15.44
C GLN A 598 -10.99 -10.36 15.56
N PRO A 599 -11.78 -11.22 16.26
CA PRO A 599 -11.46 -12.64 16.37
C PRO A 599 -11.47 -13.40 15.03
N VAL A 600 -12.23 -12.90 14.06
CA VAL A 600 -12.43 -13.50 12.74
C VAL A 600 -12.01 -12.52 11.68
N ILE A 601 -11.33 -13.02 10.64
CA ILE A 601 -10.79 -12.23 9.55
C ILE A 601 -11.20 -12.85 8.19
N GLN A 602 -11.28 -12.04 7.13
CA GLN A 602 -11.38 -12.51 5.74
C GLN A 602 -10.15 -12.07 4.98
N GLU A 603 -9.24 -13.00 4.72
CA GLU A 603 -8.04 -12.75 3.93
C GLU A 603 -8.43 -12.34 2.51
N ARG A 604 -7.55 -11.60 1.84
CA ARG A 604 -7.93 -10.96 0.58
C ARG A 604 -6.76 -10.64 -0.34
N ALA A 605 -7.11 -10.33 -1.58
CA ALA A 605 -6.21 -9.74 -2.56
C ALA A 605 -6.83 -8.47 -3.15
N TRP A 606 -5.97 -7.51 -3.57
CA TRP A 606 -6.35 -6.24 -4.21
C TRP A 606 -5.50 -6.00 -5.44
N THR A 607 -6.12 -5.81 -6.60
CA THR A 607 -5.39 -5.52 -7.82
C THR A 607 -4.97 -4.06 -7.91
N SER A 608 -3.91 -3.78 -8.67
CA SER A 608 -3.67 -2.44 -9.17
C SER A 608 -4.84 -1.97 -10.03
N PRO A 609 -5.21 -0.67 -10.00
CA PRO A 609 -6.37 -0.18 -10.71
C PRO A 609 -6.16 -0.10 -12.24
N ILE A 610 -7.27 -0.19 -12.97
CA ILE A 610 -7.37 0.23 -14.36
C ILE A 610 -8.00 1.61 -14.39
N TRP A 611 -7.37 2.55 -15.10
CA TRP A 611 -7.76 3.96 -15.14
C TRP A 611 -8.52 4.28 -16.42
N TYR A 612 -9.52 5.13 -16.30
CA TYR A 612 -10.22 5.72 -17.42
C TYR A 612 -10.12 7.24 -17.38
N THR A 613 -9.62 7.82 -18.47
CA THR A 613 -9.54 9.28 -18.66
C THR A 613 -10.40 9.63 -19.88
N PRO A 614 -11.39 10.55 -19.74
CA PRO A 614 -12.22 11.01 -20.84
C PRO A 614 -11.44 11.64 -21.99
N SER A 615 -11.92 11.51 -23.23
CA SER A 615 -11.39 12.31 -24.32
C SER A 615 -11.74 13.79 -24.14
N ALA A 616 -11.00 14.68 -24.83
CA ALA A 616 -11.26 16.12 -24.79
C ALA A 616 -12.70 16.45 -25.25
N GLU A 617 -13.22 15.70 -26.24
CA GLU A 617 -14.57 15.84 -26.75
C GLU A 617 -15.61 15.42 -25.72
N ALA A 618 -15.38 14.30 -25.02
CA ALA A 618 -16.26 13.81 -23.95
C ALA A 618 -16.32 14.81 -22.79
N ARG A 619 -15.17 15.37 -22.38
CA ARG A 619 -15.13 16.41 -21.34
C ARG A 619 -15.90 17.67 -21.76
N LYS A 620 -15.79 18.11 -23.02
CA LYS A 620 -16.51 19.28 -23.53
C LYS A 620 -18.02 19.06 -23.61
N ALA A 621 -18.47 17.84 -23.83
CA ALA A 621 -19.89 17.49 -23.87
C ALA A 621 -20.54 17.47 -22.48
N ALA A 622 -19.74 17.37 -21.40
CA ALA A 622 -20.24 17.45 -20.04
C ALA A 622 -20.70 18.85 -19.68
N LYS A 623 -21.75 18.96 -18.87
CA LYS A 623 -22.17 20.26 -18.29
C LYS A 623 -21.04 20.77 -17.38
N PRO A 624 -20.46 21.96 -17.67
CA PRO A 624 -19.37 22.48 -16.84
C PRO A 624 -19.88 22.80 -15.43
N GLY A 625 -19.04 22.49 -14.44
CA GLY A 625 -19.27 22.93 -13.05
C GLY A 625 -19.06 24.44 -12.88
N VAL A 626 -19.58 24.99 -11.81
CA VAL A 626 -19.39 26.41 -11.48
C VAL A 626 -18.04 26.57 -10.78
N MET A 627 -17.14 27.35 -11.33
CA MET A 627 -15.84 27.65 -10.71
C MET A 627 -15.93 28.94 -9.86
N VAL A 628 -15.24 28.92 -8.72
CA VAL A 628 -15.08 30.12 -7.87
C VAL A 628 -14.50 31.32 -8.65
N ALA A 629 -13.56 31.05 -9.57
CA ALA A 629 -12.98 32.07 -10.44
C ALA A 629 -14.05 32.77 -11.30
N ASP A 630 -14.97 31.99 -11.89
CA ASP A 630 -16.06 32.50 -12.72
C ASP A 630 -17.07 33.31 -11.88
N LEU A 631 -17.34 32.88 -10.64
CA LEU A 631 -18.19 33.61 -9.71
C LEU A 631 -17.58 34.98 -9.36
N LYS A 632 -16.27 35.01 -9.06
CA LYS A 632 -15.55 36.25 -8.76
C LYS A 632 -15.55 37.23 -9.93
N GLN A 633 -15.38 36.76 -11.17
CA GLN A 633 -15.50 37.59 -12.38
C GLN A 633 -16.90 38.18 -12.54
N LYS A 634 -17.95 37.51 -12.04
CA LYS A 634 -19.33 37.99 -12.03
C LYS A 634 -19.68 38.84 -10.80
N GLY A 635 -18.68 39.25 -10.01
CA GLY A 635 -18.85 40.11 -8.85
C GLY A 635 -19.23 39.41 -7.54
N ALA A 636 -19.04 38.09 -7.45
CA ALA A 636 -19.26 37.36 -6.20
C ALA A 636 -18.26 37.81 -5.12
N VAL A 637 -18.75 38.07 -3.91
CA VAL A 637 -17.95 38.46 -2.75
C VAL A 637 -17.99 37.35 -1.71
N ALA A 638 -16.82 36.98 -1.22
CA ALA A 638 -16.73 36.03 -0.09
C ALA A 638 -17.25 36.70 1.19
N LEU A 639 -18.01 36.00 2.00
CA LEU A 639 -18.48 36.49 3.28
C LEU A 639 -17.33 36.56 4.29
N ASP A 640 -17.32 37.58 5.12
CA ASP A 640 -16.45 37.69 6.28
C ASP A 640 -17.02 36.89 7.49
N ASP A 641 -16.26 36.84 8.60
CA ASP A 641 -16.64 36.09 9.80
C ASP A 641 -17.97 36.57 10.41
N ALA A 642 -18.26 37.86 10.38
CA ALA A 642 -19.48 38.42 10.94
C ALA A 642 -20.72 38.04 10.09
N GLN A 643 -20.57 38.13 8.77
CA GLN A 643 -21.58 37.74 7.80
C GLN A 643 -21.85 36.23 7.83
N LEU A 644 -20.79 35.39 7.97
CA LEU A 644 -20.93 33.95 8.13
C LEU A 644 -21.63 33.57 9.43
N LYS A 645 -21.27 34.24 10.54
CA LYS A 645 -21.95 34.03 11.83
C LYS A 645 -23.42 34.39 11.75
N ASP A 646 -23.74 35.53 11.12
CA ASP A 646 -25.15 35.92 10.92
C ASP A 646 -25.90 34.93 10.01
N LEU A 647 -25.24 34.35 9.01
CA LEU A 647 -25.86 33.41 8.09
C LEU A 647 -26.21 32.08 8.76
N VAL A 648 -25.35 31.55 9.64
CA VAL A 648 -25.45 30.12 10.07
C VAL A 648 -25.64 29.92 11.58
N VAL A 649 -25.05 30.76 12.47
CA VAL A 649 -25.01 30.46 13.93
C VAL A 649 -26.41 30.55 14.56
N GLY A 650 -26.83 29.49 15.24
CA GLY A 650 -28.15 29.37 15.84
C GLY A 650 -29.29 29.20 14.84
N LYS A 651 -28.98 28.88 13.59
CA LYS A 651 -29.96 28.73 12.50
C LYS A 651 -29.92 27.35 11.87
N THR A 652 -31.00 27.00 11.19
CA THR A 652 -31.05 25.87 10.26
C THR A 652 -30.83 26.37 8.85
N VAL A 653 -29.91 25.75 8.15
CA VAL A 653 -29.50 26.11 6.79
C VAL A 653 -29.77 24.94 5.86
N ASN A 654 -30.50 25.20 4.77
CA ASN A 654 -30.62 24.25 3.66
C ASN A 654 -29.41 24.40 2.73
N VAL A 655 -28.78 23.27 2.44
CA VAL A 655 -27.65 23.18 1.49
C VAL A 655 -28.03 22.21 0.37
N THR A 656 -28.01 22.68 -0.86
CA THR A 656 -28.21 21.84 -2.03
C THR A 656 -26.87 21.58 -2.71
N ASN A 657 -26.44 20.31 -2.78
CA ASN A 657 -25.29 19.92 -3.60
C ASN A 657 -25.70 19.93 -5.08
N THR A 658 -25.17 20.86 -5.85
CA THR A 658 -25.54 21.05 -7.27
C THR A 658 -25.01 19.96 -8.20
N VAL A 659 -24.03 19.14 -7.76
CA VAL A 659 -23.47 18.02 -8.51
C VAL A 659 -24.37 16.79 -8.46
N THR A 660 -24.92 16.52 -7.28
CA THR A 660 -25.79 15.35 -7.00
C THR A 660 -27.28 15.68 -7.00
N GLY A 661 -27.65 16.95 -6.78
CA GLY A 661 -29.01 17.39 -6.56
C GLY A 661 -29.53 17.15 -5.14
N GLN A 662 -28.72 16.58 -4.27
CA GLN A 662 -29.14 16.24 -2.91
C GLN A 662 -29.22 17.45 -2.00
N GLN A 663 -30.18 17.42 -1.08
CA GLN A 663 -30.45 18.48 -0.10
C GLN A 663 -30.11 18.02 1.32
N PHE A 664 -29.55 18.92 2.09
CA PHE A 664 -29.19 18.73 3.49
C PHE A 664 -29.76 19.87 4.34
N GLU A 665 -30.31 19.54 5.49
CA GLU A 665 -30.52 20.47 6.58
C GLU A 665 -29.34 20.42 7.52
N ILE A 666 -28.74 21.58 7.78
CA ILE A 666 -27.62 21.72 8.72
C ILE A 666 -28.04 22.68 9.84
N ILE A 667 -28.13 22.16 11.05
CA ILE A 667 -28.39 22.95 12.25
C ILE A 667 -27.06 23.34 12.87
N TYR A 668 -26.78 24.64 12.90
CA TYR A 668 -25.57 25.20 13.51
C TYR A 668 -25.86 25.69 14.94
N GLY A 669 -25.44 24.92 15.93
CA GLY A 669 -25.59 25.29 17.33
C GLY A 669 -24.64 26.44 17.75
N THR A 670 -25.07 27.23 18.73
CA THR A 670 -24.24 28.33 19.29
C THR A 670 -23.01 27.83 20.07
N SER A 671 -22.96 26.54 20.36
CA SER A 671 -21.84 25.87 21.06
C SER A 671 -20.67 25.48 20.12
N GLY A 672 -20.73 25.82 18.82
CA GLY A 672 -19.71 25.38 17.85
C GLY A 672 -19.89 23.93 17.37
N ARG A 673 -21.07 23.35 17.57
CA ARG A 673 -21.45 22.03 17.04
C ARG A 673 -22.53 22.13 15.99
N ARG A 674 -22.50 21.27 15.00
CA ARG A 674 -23.51 21.19 13.95
C ARG A 674 -24.08 19.79 13.79
N LEU A 675 -25.34 19.71 13.42
CA LEU A 675 -26.04 18.49 13.04
C LEU A 675 -26.36 18.54 11.56
N VAL A 676 -26.02 17.52 10.82
CA VAL A 676 -26.31 17.39 9.39
C VAL A 676 -27.36 16.29 9.19
N THR A 677 -28.42 16.60 8.46
CA THR A 677 -29.48 15.65 8.09
C THR A 677 -29.71 15.69 6.58
N ALA A 678 -29.70 14.54 5.91
CA ALA A 678 -30.12 14.46 4.51
C ALA A 678 -31.63 14.54 4.40
N VAL A 679 -32.14 15.39 3.50
CA VAL A 679 -33.58 15.55 3.29
C VAL A 679 -34.15 14.45 2.37
N ASP A 680 -33.38 14.08 1.33
CA ASP A 680 -33.82 13.18 0.25
C ASP A 680 -32.92 11.95 0.06
N GLY A 681 -32.62 11.28 1.16
CA GLY A 681 -31.96 9.98 1.14
C GLY A 681 -30.47 10.01 1.48
N ARG A 682 -29.79 8.90 1.20
CA ARG A 682 -28.38 8.74 1.52
C ARG A 682 -27.50 9.51 0.53
N PRO A 683 -26.52 10.29 1.00
CA PRO A 683 -25.62 11.03 0.10
C PRO A 683 -24.83 10.12 -0.85
N ALA A 684 -24.56 10.60 -2.03
CA ALA A 684 -23.67 9.95 -2.98
C ALA A 684 -22.21 10.39 -2.81
N ASP A 685 -21.96 11.64 -2.40
CA ASP A 685 -20.62 12.13 -2.09
C ASP A 685 -20.07 11.46 -0.83
N MET A 686 -18.80 11.03 -0.89
CA MET A 686 -18.19 10.25 0.18
C MET A 686 -18.01 11.05 1.47
N ARG A 687 -17.75 12.34 1.36
CA ARG A 687 -17.63 13.21 2.54
C ARG A 687 -18.98 13.44 3.21
N GLU A 688 -20.00 13.73 2.44
CA GLU A 688 -21.36 13.93 2.95
C GLU A 688 -21.87 12.64 3.62
N MET A 689 -21.56 11.49 3.02
CA MET A 689 -21.87 10.19 3.61
C MET A 689 -21.13 9.95 4.94
N ALA A 690 -19.86 10.36 5.03
CA ALA A 690 -19.07 10.26 6.26
C ALA A 690 -19.58 11.25 7.32
N GLU A 691 -19.96 12.47 6.93
CA GLU A 691 -20.56 13.46 7.85
C GLU A 691 -21.87 12.96 8.46
N LEU A 692 -22.74 12.32 7.67
CA LEU A 692 -23.96 11.72 8.19
C LEU A 692 -23.71 10.54 9.13
N ALA A 693 -22.68 9.73 8.87
CA ALA A 693 -22.30 8.63 9.75
C ALA A 693 -21.84 9.12 11.14
N HIS A 694 -21.37 10.35 11.25
CA HIS A 694 -20.98 11.02 12.50
C HIS A 694 -22.06 12.01 13.00
N ALA A 695 -23.30 11.80 12.65
CA ALA A 695 -24.43 12.70 12.94
C ALA A 695 -24.43 13.24 14.38
N GLY A 696 -24.48 14.56 14.50
CA GLY A 696 -24.63 15.28 15.79
C GLY A 696 -23.34 15.60 16.53
N ASP A 697 -22.18 15.14 16.09
CA ASP A 697 -20.91 15.35 16.81
C ASP A 697 -19.83 16.10 16.02
N ILE A 698 -20.22 16.83 14.99
CA ILE A 698 -19.28 17.58 14.13
C ILE A 698 -19.06 18.97 14.74
N GLN A 699 -17.82 19.26 15.09
CA GLN A 699 -17.41 20.60 15.50
C GLN A 699 -17.20 21.50 14.29
N TYR A 700 -17.53 22.79 14.41
CA TYR A 700 -17.25 23.81 13.44
C TYR A 700 -16.67 25.06 14.07
N GLU A 701 -15.86 25.78 13.31
CA GLU A 701 -15.27 27.07 13.65
C GLU A 701 -15.47 28.05 12.49
N ILE A 702 -15.72 29.32 12.80
CA ILE A 702 -15.75 30.39 11.80
C ILE A 702 -14.58 31.35 12.06
N LYS A 703 -13.64 31.36 11.12
CA LYS A 703 -12.42 32.17 11.20
C LYS A 703 -11.87 32.48 9.82
N ASP A 704 -11.33 33.69 9.68
CA ASP A 704 -10.66 34.16 8.45
C ASP A 704 -11.54 34.06 7.17
N GLY A 705 -12.86 34.29 7.28
CA GLY A 705 -13.82 34.14 6.17
C GLY A 705 -14.16 32.71 5.78
N HIS A 706 -13.83 31.74 6.64
CA HIS A 706 -14.07 30.33 6.40
C HIS A 706 -14.89 29.70 7.52
N LEU A 707 -15.78 28.77 7.13
CA LEU A 707 -16.40 27.82 8.04
C LEU A 707 -15.62 26.51 7.96
N THR A 708 -14.91 26.17 9.02
CA THR A 708 -14.07 24.99 9.10
C THR A 708 -14.77 23.88 9.88
N THR A 709 -14.69 22.65 9.40
CA THR A 709 -15.17 21.46 10.09
C THR A 709 -14.07 20.41 10.13
N GLU A 710 -14.04 19.63 11.20
CA GLU A 710 -13.10 18.50 11.35
C GLU A 710 -13.85 17.18 11.23
N LEU A 711 -13.33 16.28 10.40
CA LEU A 711 -13.83 14.92 10.24
C LEU A 711 -12.64 13.95 10.09
N ALA A 712 -12.59 12.91 10.90
CA ALA A 712 -11.52 11.91 10.89
C ALA A 712 -10.10 12.53 10.93
N GLY A 713 -9.90 13.53 11.80
CA GLY A 713 -8.63 14.24 11.97
C GLY A 713 -8.29 15.22 10.83
N THR A 714 -9.18 15.39 9.87
CA THR A 714 -8.95 16.29 8.73
C THR A 714 -9.87 17.52 8.81
N GLN A 715 -9.28 18.70 8.69
CA GLN A 715 -10.04 19.96 8.61
C GLN A 715 -10.35 20.30 7.16
N PHE A 716 -11.59 20.72 6.91
CA PHE A 716 -12.03 21.23 5.62
C PHE A 716 -12.65 22.60 5.81
N ALA A 717 -12.23 23.54 4.95
CA ALA A 717 -12.74 24.89 4.95
C ALA A 717 -13.82 25.06 3.87
N VAL A 718 -14.91 25.72 4.23
CA VAL A 718 -15.98 26.14 3.33
C VAL A 718 -15.96 27.65 3.23
N THR A 719 -15.85 28.16 2.02
CA THR A 719 -16.00 29.60 1.73
C THR A 719 -17.38 29.84 1.12
N VAL A 720 -18.15 30.76 1.69
CA VAL A 720 -19.48 31.14 1.17
C VAL A 720 -19.35 32.46 0.42
N TYR A 721 -19.91 32.48 -0.78
CA TYR A 721 -19.94 33.66 -1.66
C TYR A 721 -21.36 34.18 -1.81
N LYS A 722 -21.53 35.50 -1.75
CA LYS A 722 -22.78 36.18 -2.12
C LYS A 722 -22.77 36.45 -3.61
N VAL A 723 -23.81 36.02 -4.33
CA VAL A 723 -24.01 36.20 -5.78
C VAL A 723 -25.40 36.74 -6.00
N GLY A 724 -25.56 38.07 -6.11
CA GLY A 724 -26.87 38.69 -6.07
C GLY A 724 -27.57 38.45 -4.75
N ASP A 725 -28.76 37.88 -4.80
CA ASP A 725 -29.56 37.51 -3.59
C ASP A 725 -29.32 36.08 -3.11
N LYS A 726 -28.43 35.33 -3.77
CA LYS A 726 -28.13 33.92 -3.43
C LYS A 726 -26.78 33.79 -2.74
N TYR A 727 -26.65 32.67 -1.98
CA TYR A 727 -25.39 32.22 -1.41
C TYR A 727 -24.93 30.91 -2.09
N VAL A 728 -23.65 30.88 -2.44
CA VAL A 728 -23.01 29.71 -3.05
C VAL A 728 -21.76 29.39 -2.27
N ALA A 729 -21.53 28.09 -1.95
CA ALA A 729 -20.39 27.68 -1.17
C ALA A 729 -19.46 26.77 -1.96
N ALA A 730 -18.16 26.90 -1.66
CA ALA A 730 -17.07 26.07 -2.17
C ALA A 730 -16.32 25.41 -1.02
N ARG A 731 -16.02 24.12 -1.11
CA ARG A 731 -15.14 23.40 -0.18
C ARG A 731 -13.70 23.44 -0.66
N SER A 732 -12.75 23.53 0.27
CA SER A 732 -11.31 23.60 -0.06
C SER A 732 -10.80 22.37 -0.79
N ASN A 733 -11.37 21.19 -0.54
CA ASN A 733 -10.98 19.91 -1.16
C ASN A 733 -11.68 19.63 -2.51
N GLU A 734 -12.42 20.57 -3.07
CA GLU A 734 -13.13 20.44 -4.35
C GLU A 734 -12.45 21.27 -5.48
N PHE A 735 -11.17 21.56 -5.32
CA PHE A 735 -10.27 22.12 -6.34
C PHE A 735 -10.80 23.38 -7.04
N GLY A 736 -11.52 24.24 -6.29
CA GLY A 736 -12.03 25.53 -6.78
C GLY A 736 -13.43 25.49 -7.39
N TYR A 737 -14.15 24.36 -7.32
CA TYR A 737 -15.56 24.30 -7.66
C TYR A 737 -16.45 24.83 -6.54
N ALA A 738 -17.51 25.54 -6.92
CA ALA A 738 -18.56 26.06 -6.04
C ALA A 738 -19.84 25.19 -6.21
N ASN A 739 -19.91 24.11 -5.46
CA ASN A 739 -20.86 23.02 -5.70
C ASN A 739 -22.10 23.07 -4.79
N TYR A 740 -22.27 24.13 -3.97
CA TYR A 740 -23.35 24.17 -2.99
C TYR A 740 -24.14 25.47 -3.08
N GLU A 741 -25.47 25.37 -3.20
CA GLU A 741 -26.38 26.47 -2.94
C GLU A 741 -26.77 26.43 -1.46
N VAL A 742 -26.80 27.61 -0.81
CA VAL A 742 -27.04 27.75 0.64
C VAL A 742 -28.22 28.67 0.86
N GLU A 743 -29.22 28.20 1.62
CA GLU A 743 -30.41 29.00 1.99
C GLU A 743 -30.64 28.89 3.50
N THR A 744 -30.81 30.01 4.17
CA THR A 744 -31.22 30.03 5.58
C THR A 744 -32.72 29.86 5.65
N LEU A 745 -33.17 28.84 6.38
CA LEU A 745 -34.61 28.68 6.66
C LEU A 745 -35.06 29.80 7.62
N LYS A 746 -36.08 30.54 7.23
CA LYS A 746 -36.77 31.46 8.16
C LYS A 746 -37.27 30.63 9.34
N GLN A 747 -36.87 30.99 10.55
CA GLN A 747 -37.40 30.41 11.79
C GLN A 747 -38.92 30.63 11.88
#